data_794b8d99441f1792474c90e65c9847ed
#
_entry.id   794b8d99441f1792474c90e65c9847ed
#
_cell.length_a   1.000
_cell.length_b   1.000
_cell.length_c   1.000
_cell.angle_alpha   90.00
_cell.angle_beta   90.00
_cell.angle_gamma   90.00
#
_symmetry.space_group_name_H-M   'P 1'
#
loop_
_entity.id
_entity.type
_entity.pdbx_description
1 polymer ?
#
loop_
_entity_poly.entity_id
_entity_poly.type
_entity_poly.pdbx_seq_one_letter_code
_entity_poly.pdbx_strand_id
1 'polypeptide(L)'
;MNALQSAGRSIKTVGMVVAGAGCLLIFCAIAACRQGEPVDEAAAAGLTTTDFPQITADIFKPMDGGIELSSEEIMGRNAWILWSAGNQRFWDFAARDSYGLIDLLKMLDNRKYPREQRFRILGLMNEPGFRAPGKPDKFGLWLDDQVTPEPAGIDEKVYGKPSGVIGFRLFPNPEFDEQARQQWDGGRFMHDPAYYNNRKLVRPYRVGVACGVCHVAPNPVNPPENPESPGWENLASAIGNQYINEGKVFACNVEKGGFFYEMLAAQPRGTSDTSRIATDHINNPNAINPIFLLGERERIAAREKMAGGTLDLPGEENEMNVPHILKDGGDSIGIAGAALRVYVNIGMFSEYWLTLHDKLIGLTPQKPFEIAYARKHSVYWRATAERVGKIAAFFRRLKPLHLKDAPGGVSFFTSDETVMARGKTVFAENCAGCHSSKQTPSDVDPRSPEGKAWFRTAVNDPGFLDDNFLSNDRPYPVTTIKTNSARAFATNAVAGHVWDNFSSQTYKGRAPIEGLEFLNPFDQTHRTFKPRVTTGGPGYYRTASLINVWSSAPLLHNNSLGEFTGDPSVAGRMKAFNDAIEKLLWPEKRLGQGSIWRTQNECALQLRKEFVPAILQKIAGGDGCIKIGFIPKGTPVNLIGNLEPSVGQLAVLQAKITAALTKIHAKNLSSGGATAELIKLVPELLAANKCPDFVEDEGHYFGTDLSDSDKRALIEFLKTF
;
A
#
# COMPACT_ATOMS: atom_id res chain seq x y z
N MET A 1 -45.34 27.44 -21.30
CA MET A 1 -44.40 26.94 -22.34
C MET A 1 -42.99 26.73 -21.85
N ASN A 2 -42.47 27.51 -20.89
CA ASN A 2 -41.09 27.34 -20.41
C ASN A 2 -40.82 26.04 -19.55
N ALA A 3 -41.84 25.52 -18.87
CA ALA A 3 -41.69 24.30 -18.04
C ALA A 3 -41.59 23.01 -18.87
N LEU A 4 -42.25 22.96 -20.02
CA LEU A 4 -42.18 21.81 -20.92
C LEU A 4 -40.85 21.72 -21.71
N GLN A 5 -40.21 22.85 -21.99
CA GLN A 5 -38.89 22.89 -22.62
C GLN A 5 -37.77 22.47 -21.67
N SER A 6 -37.88 22.73 -20.37
CA SER A 6 -36.89 22.28 -19.35
C SER A 6 -37.00 20.76 -19.09
N ALA A 7 -38.21 20.20 -19.05
CA ALA A 7 -38.45 18.79 -18.87
C ALA A 7 -37.95 17.98 -20.08
N GLY A 8 -38.17 18.48 -21.30
CA GLY A 8 -37.69 17.84 -22.52
C GLY A 8 -36.16 17.82 -22.66
N ARG A 9 -35.46 18.83 -22.13
CA ARG A 9 -33.98 18.85 -22.05
C ARG A 9 -33.46 17.84 -21.03
N SER A 10 -34.10 17.72 -19.86
CA SER A 10 -33.72 16.77 -18.80
C SER A 10 -33.85 15.31 -19.26
N ILE A 11 -34.92 14.96 -19.96
CA ILE A 11 -35.15 13.57 -20.44
C ILE A 11 -34.16 13.21 -21.55
N LYS A 12 -33.81 14.13 -22.46
CA LYS A 12 -32.77 13.90 -23.46
C LYS A 12 -31.39 13.73 -22.84
N THR A 13 -31.09 14.47 -21.79
CA THR A 13 -29.80 14.39 -21.06
C THR A 13 -29.66 13.04 -20.36
N VAL A 14 -30.71 12.55 -19.71
CA VAL A 14 -30.72 11.25 -19.02
C VAL A 14 -30.62 10.09 -20.03
N GLY A 15 -31.34 10.14 -21.14
CA GLY A 15 -31.22 9.13 -22.21
C GLY A 15 -29.83 9.08 -22.86
N MET A 16 -29.15 10.22 -22.99
CA MET A 16 -27.77 10.30 -23.51
C MET A 16 -26.73 9.78 -22.53
N VAL A 17 -26.95 9.96 -21.21
CA VAL A 17 -26.04 9.39 -20.17
C VAL A 17 -26.05 7.87 -20.21
N VAL A 18 -27.22 7.25 -20.43
CA VAL A 18 -27.39 5.78 -20.51
C VAL A 18 -26.71 5.18 -21.73
N ALA A 19 -26.89 5.79 -22.89
CA ALA A 19 -26.22 5.37 -24.13
C ALA A 19 -24.70 5.51 -24.03
N GLY A 20 -24.24 6.54 -23.31
CA GLY A 20 -22.82 6.83 -23.16
C GLY A 20 -22.08 5.90 -22.23
N ALA A 21 -22.68 5.44 -21.13
CA ALA A 21 -22.02 4.50 -20.21
C ALA A 21 -21.85 3.11 -20.85
N GLY A 22 -22.79 2.67 -21.71
CA GLY A 22 -22.63 1.46 -22.54
C GLY A 22 -21.52 1.59 -23.60
N CYS A 23 -21.39 2.78 -24.21
CA CYS A 23 -20.31 3.05 -25.16
C CYS A 23 -18.94 3.18 -24.48
N LEU A 24 -18.84 3.63 -23.22
CA LEU A 24 -17.58 3.74 -22.49
C LEU A 24 -16.88 2.38 -22.35
N LEU A 25 -17.62 1.32 -22.19
CA LEU A 25 -17.11 -0.04 -22.01
C LEU A 25 -16.75 -0.73 -23.34
N ILE A 26 -17.43 -0.38 -24.44
CA ILE A 26 -17.15 -0.92 -25.78
C ILE A 26 -15.95 -0.18 -26.41
N PHE A 27 -15.81 1.12 -26.19
CA PHE A 27 -14.71 1.91 -26.73
C PHE A 27 -13.39 1.74 -25.96
N CYS A 28 -13.39 1.36 -24.68
CA CYS A 28 -12.18 0.97 -23.98
C CYS A 28 -11.51 -0.29 -24.59
N ALA A 29 -12.27 -1.14 -25.27
CA ALA A 29 -11.73 -2.31 -25.96
C ALA A 29 -11.14 -1.98 -27.36
N ILE A 30 -11.48 -0.82 -27.95
CA ILE A 30 -11.07 -0.48 -29.33
C ILE A 30 -9.88 0.49 -29.38
N ALA A 31 -9.61 1.25 -28.30
CA ALA A 31 -8.50 2.21 -28.25
C ALA A 31 -7.11 1.58 -28.04
N ALA A 32 -7.02 0.26 -27.88
CA ALA A 32 -5.77 -0.47 -27.66
C ALA A 32 -4.99 -0.81 -28.95
N CYS A 33 -5.31 -0.21 -30.10
CA CYS A 33 -4.63 -0.47 -31.37
C CYS A 33 -3.63 0.64 -31.71
N ARG A 34 -2.33 0.29 -31.67
CA ARG A 34 -1.17 0.93 -32.27
C ARG A 34 -0.46 2.01 -31.43
N GLN A 35 0.17 1.58 -30.36
CA GLN A 35 1.47 2.15 -29.99
C GLN A 35 2.53 1.08 -30.24
N GLY A 36 3.72 1.47 -30.73
CA GLY A 36 4.86 0.57 -30.88
C GLY A 36 5.20 -0.12 -29.53
N GLU A 37 5.97 -1.18 -29.58
CA GLU A 37 6.40 -1.89 -28.38
C GLU A 37 7.04 -0.89 -27.39
N PRO A 38 6.53 -0.75 -26.13
CA PRO A 38 7.07 0.22 -25.19
C PRO A 38 8.52 -0.14 -24.81
N VAL A 39 9.38 0.85 -24.84
CA VAL A 39 10.73 0.82 -24.27
C VAL A 39 10.85 1.93 -23.23
N ASP A 40 11.66 1.75 -22.18
CA ASP A 40 11.79 2.80 -21.20
C ASP A 40 12.59 4.00 -21.71
N GLU A 41 12.43 5.13 -21.04
CA GLU A 41 13.05 6.41 -21.41
C GLU A 41 14.58 6.30 -21.49
N ALA A 42 15.21 5.49 -20.62
CA ALA A 42 16.66 5.25 -20.65
C ALA A 42 17.08 4.43 -21.87
N ALA A 43 16.33 3.36 -22.22
CA ALA A 43 16.57 2.57 -23.42
C ALA A 43 16.37 3.42 -24.69
N ALA A 44 15.34 4.24 -24.72
CA ALA A 44 15.08 5.16 -25.84
C ALA A 44 16.18 6.20 -26.01
N ALA A 45 16.84 6.60 -24.93
CA ALA A 45 18.01 7.49 -24.95
C ALA A 45 19.33 6.77 -25.25
N GLY A 46 19.32 5.46 -25.47
CA GLY A 46 20.53 4.66 -25.74
C GLY A 46 21.42 4.44 -24.50
N LEU A 47 20.89 4.66 -23.31
CA LEU A 47 21.61 4.41 -22.06
C LEU A 47 21.68 2.91 -21.75
N THR A 48 22.64 2.54 -20.90
CA THR A 48 22.88 1.18 -20.42
C THR A 48 22.91 1.16 -18.89
N THR A 49 23.06 0.00 -18.26
CA THR A 49 23.16 -0.08 -16.80
C THR A 49 24.40 0.63 -16.24
N THR A 50 25.45 0.77 -17.03
CA THR A 50 26.68 1.47 -16.63
C THR A 50 26.51 3.00 -16.49
N ASP A 51 25.46 3.55 -17.09
CA ASP A 51 25.11 4.96 -16.95
C ASP A 51 24.38 5.26 -15.62
N PHE A 52 24.13 4.23 -14.82
CA PHE A 52 23.49 4.31 -13.51
C PHE A 52 24.42 3.80 -12.40
N PRO A 53 25.54 4.49 -12.11
CA PRO A 53 26.50 4.06 -11.08
C PRO A 53 25.84 3.96 -9.71
N GLN A 54 26.34 3.04 -8.88
CA GLN A 54 25.86 2.86 -7.52
C GLN A 54 26.70 3.68 -6.54
N ILE A 55 26.06 4.19 -5.49
CA ILE A 55 26.71 5.03 -4.48
C ILE A 55 27.44 4.14 -3.50
N THR A 56 28.76 4.27 -3.40
CA THR A 56 29.63 3.48 -2.52
C THR A 56 29.95 4.15 -1.18
N ALA A 57 29.72 5.47 -1.07
CA ALA A 57 29.91 6.22 0.16
C ALA A 57 28.81 5.85 1.17
N ASP A 58 29.16 5.70 2.44
CA ASP A 58 28.20 5.43 3.51
C ASP A 58 27.49 6.71 3.96
N ILE A 59 26.49 7.12 3.19
CA ILE A 59 25.77 8.39 3.36
C ILE A 59 24.91 8.38 4.62
N PHE A 60 24.34 7.24 4.95
CA PHE A 60 23.35 7.08 6.02
C PHE A 60 23.95 6.37 7.25
N LYS A 61 25.27 6.49 7.46
CA LYS A 61 25.98 5.81 8.56
C LYS A 61 25.33 5.96 9.94
N PRO A 62 24.75 7.13 10.34
CA PRO A 62 24.13 7.26 11.66
C PRO A 62 22.82 6.52 11.82
N MET A 63 22.14 6.12 10.73
CA MET A 63 20.88 5.38 10.81
C MET A 63 21.09 3.98 11.39
N ASP A 64 20.00 3.36 11.84
CA ASP A 64 19.96 1.98 12.35
C ASP A 64 20.94 1.73 13.50
N GLY A 65 21.15 2.76 14.35
CA GLY A 65 22.12 2.71 15.47
C GLY A 65 23.59 2.73 15.03
N GLY A 66 23.86 3.16 13.79
CA GLY A 66 25.25 3.26 13.28
C GLY A 66 25.88 1.90 12.98
N ILE A 67 25.08 0.91 12.56
CA ILE A 67 25.61 -0.44 12.23
C ILE A 67 26.71 -0.37 11.19
N GLU A 68 27.78 -1.14 11.41
CA GLU A 68 28.88 -1.26 10.44
C GLU A 68 28.44 -2.15 9.28
N LEU A 69 28.61 -1.63 8.06
CA LEU A 69 28.21 -2.26 6.81
C LEU A 69 29.40 -2.46 5.87
N SER A 70 29.40 -3.55 5.12
CA SER A 70 30.30 -3.75 4.01
C SER A 70 29.94 -2.84 2.83
N SER A 71 30.83 -2.70 1.85
CA SER A 71 30.59 -1.88 0.65
C SER A 71 29.33 -2.31 -0.11
N GLU A 72 29.03 -3.59 -0.17
CA GLU A 72 27.83 -4.12 -0.82
C GLU A 72 26.57 -3.75 -0.06
N GLU A 73 26.57 -3.88 1.26
CA GLU A 73 25.46 -3.52 2.15
C GLU A 73 25.20 -2.00 2.14
N ILE A 74 26.26 -1.18 2.08
CA ILE A 74 26.15 0.27 1.91
C ILE A 74 25.45 0.62 0.59
N MET A 75 25.88 0.02 -0.52
CA MET A 75 25.21 0.22 -1.82
C MET A 75 23.75 -0.22 -1.76
N GLY A 76 23.44 -1.29 -1.04
CA GLY A 76 22.06 -1.76 -0.81
C GLY A 76 21.20 -0.75 -0.05
N ARG A 77 21.70 -0.21 1.09
CA ARG A 77 21.02 0.82 1.88
C ARG A 77 20.81 2.11 1.07
N ASN A 78 21.83 2.56 0.36
CA ASN A 78 21.74 3.74 -0.50
C ASN A 78 20.71 3.56 -1.62
N ALA A 79 20.69 2.39 -2.27
CA ALA A 79 19.68 2.08 -3.29
C ALA A 79 18.27 2.06 -2.71
N TRP A 80 18.07 1.47 -1.54
CA TRP A 80 16.79 1.43 -0.85
C TRP A 80 16.23 2.82 -0.55
N ILE A 81 17.07 3.76 -0.14
CA ILE A 81 16.64 5.10 0.28
C ILE A 81 16.55 6.08 -0.89
N LEU A 82 17.42 5.95 -1.93
CA LEU A 82 17.59 6.97 -2.97
C LEU A 82 17.18 6.53 -4.38
N TRP A 83 17.21 5.22 -4.70
CA TRP A 83 16.98 4.77 -6.06
C TRP A 83 15.51 4.80 -6.43
N SER A 84 15.12 5.61 -7.41
CA SER A 84 13.75 5.74 -7.91
C SER A 84 13.44 4.87 -9.14
N ALA A 85 14.45 4.20 -9.70
CA ALA A 85 14.28 3.31 -10.86
C ALA A 85 13.59 3.96 -12.08
N GLY A 86 13.80 5.28 -12.31
CA GLY A 86 13.19 6.00 -13.43
C GLY A 86 11.70 6.30 -13.27
N ASN A 87 11.11 6.06 -12.10
CA ASN A 87 9.68 6.21 -11.89
C ASN A 87 9.18 7.66 -11.81
N GLN A 88 10.06 8.66 -11.82
CA GLN A 88 9.67 10.07 -11.90
C GLN A 88 8.80 10.38 -13.13
N ARG A 89 8.96 9.61 -14.20
CA ARG A 89 8.09 9.71 -15.38
C ARG A 89 6.67 9.21 -15.09
N PHE A 90 6.54 8.11 -14.36
CA PHE A 90 5.23 7.60 -13.94
C PHE A 90 4.47 8.63 -13.11
N TRP A 91 5.12 9.25 -12.13
CA TRP A 91 4.49 10.22 -11.25
C TRP A 91 4.18 11.55 -11.94
N ASP A 92 5.00 11.98 -12.91
CA ASP A 92 4.67 13.13 -13.75
C ASP A 92 3.45 12.84 -14.64
N PHE A 93 3.41 11.65 -15.23
CA PHE A 93 2.21 11.20 -15.96
C PHE A 93 0.99 11.13 -15.03
N ALA A 94 1.12 10.52 -13.86
CA ALA A 94 0.05 10.43 -12.89
C ALA A 94 -0.49 11.82 -12.52
N ALA A 95 0.39 12.81 -12.32
CA ALA A 95 -0.01 14.19 -12.05
C ALA A 95 -0.81 14.81 -13.21
N ARG A 96 -0.37 14.59 -14.44
CA ARG A 96 -1.05 15.12 -15.63
C ARG A 96 -2.37 14.41 -15.94
N ASP A 97 -2.37 13.09 -15.88
CA ASP A 97 -3.54 12.28 -16.23
C ASP A 97 -4.62 12.29 -15.14
N SER A 98 -4.24 12.51 -13.91
CA SER A 98 -5.18 12.78 -12.81
C SER A 98 -5.66 14.25 -12.73
N TYR A 99 -5.28 15.07 -13.68
CA TYR A 99 -5.60 16.53 -13.68
C TYR A 99 -5.09 17.24 -12.42
N GLY A 100 -3.90 16.84 -11.95
CA GLY A 100 -3.28 17.41 -10.76
C GLY A 100 -3.84 16.90 -9.43
N LEU A 101 -4.72 15.90 -9.42
CA LEU A 101 -5.20 15.28 -8.18
C LEU A 101 -4.06 14.54 -7.46
N ILE A 102 -3.22 13.83 -8.24
CA ILE A 102 -2.03 13.15 -7.75
C ILE A 102 -0.82 13.97 -8.20
N ASP A 103 -0.39 14.95 -7.43
CA ASP A 103 0.73 15.82 -7.78
C ASP A 103 1.75 15.90 -6.65
N LEU A 104 2.79 15.04 -6.72
CA LEU A 104 3.83 14.98 -5.70
C LEU A 104 4.64 16.28 -5.61
N LEU A 105 4.85 17.01 -6.72
CA LEU A 105 5.55 18.29 -6.68
C LEU A 105 4.76 19.33 -5.88
N LYS A 106 3.44 19.37 -6.06
CA LYS A 106 2.56 20.24 -5.28
C LYS A 106 2.51 19.83 -3.82
N MET A 107 2.59 18.53 -3.52
CA MET A 107 2.65 18.00 -2.17
C MET A 107 3.92 18.44 -1.44
N LEU A 108 5.06 18.57 -2.14
CA LEU A 108 6.33 19.01 -1.58
C LEU A 108 6.39 20.53 -1.30
N ASP A 109 5.50 21.33 -1.88
CA ASP A 109 5.48 22.78 -1.67
C ASP A 109 4.98 23.13 -0.26
N ASN A 110 5.77 23.90 0.48
CA ASN A 110 5.49 24.26 1.88
C ASN A 110 4.19 25.06 2.06
N ARG A 111 3.66 25.71 1.03
CA ARG A 111 2.33 26.36 1.06
C ARG A 111 1.21 25.33 1.20
N LYS A 112 1.42 24.11 0.73
CA LYS A 112 0.45 23.00 0.85
C LYS A 112 0.62 22.25 2.16
N TYR A 113 1.84 21.83 2.45
CA TYR A 113 2.20 21.09 3.66
C TYR A 113 3.50 21.63 4.24
N PRO A 114 3.40 22.57 5.22
CA PRO A 114 4.59 23.15 5.86
C PRO A 114 5.47 22.09 6.49
N ARG A 115 6.79 22.25 6.36
CA ARG A 115 7.78 21.31 6.90
C ARG A 115 7.56 21.00 8.37
N GLU A 116 7.23 22.02 9.18
CA GLU A 116 7.03 21.91 10.63
C GLU A 116 5.75 21.14 11.03
N GLN A 117 4.96 20.69 10.05
CA GLN A 117 3.73 19.94 10.27
C GLN A 117 3.62 18.71 9.36
N ARG A 118 4.64 18.45 8.56
CA ARG A 118 4.59 17.43 7.50
C ARG A 118 4.46 16.02 8.05
N PHE A 119 5.24 15.69 9.08
CA PHE A 119 5.10 14.40 9.76
C PHE A 119 3.71 14.26 10.37
N ARG A 120 3.27 15.24 11.14
CA ARG A 120 1.95 15.21 11.79
C ARG A 120 0.80 15.07 10.79
N ILE A 121 0.88 15.72 9.63
CA ILE A 121 -0.21 15.72 8.61
C ILE A 121 -0.10 14.52 7.68
N LEU A 122 1.09 14.23 7.18
CA LEU A 122 1.35 13.25 6.12
C LEU A 122 2.06 11.99 6.61
N GLY A 123 2.71 12.03 7.78
CA GLY A 123 3.57 10.95 8.27
C GLY A 123 4.87 10.79 7.49
N LEU A 124 5.22 11.75 6.65
CA LEU A 124 6.47 11.74 5.87
C LEU A 124 7.64 12.22 6.70
N MET A 125 8.79 11.55 6.53
CA MET A 125 10.02 11.91 7.22
C MET A 125 10.69 13.11 6.54
N ASN A 126 10.85 14.20 7.29
CA ASN A 126 11.68 15.32 6.88
C ASN A 126 13.15 14.89 6.83
N GLU A 127 13.82 15.22 5.73
CA GLU A 127 15.24 14.91 5.55
C GLU A 127 16.11 15.80 6.43
N PRO A 128 17.03 15.26 7.25
CA PRO A 128 18.00 16.05 8.00
C PRO A 128 18.85 16.91 7.08
N GLY A 129 19.27 18.09 7.56
CA GLY A 129 20.08 19.03 6.75
C GLY A 129 19.23 19.97 5.87
N PHE A 130 17.94 20.04 6.10
CA PHE A 130 17.03 20.97 5.44
C PHE A 130 16.28 21.84 6.44
N ARG A 131 15.77 22.96 5.97
CA ARG A 131 14.87 23.87 6.70
C ARG A 131 13.69 24.30 5.81
N ALA A 132 12.68 24.86 6.42
CA ALA A 132 11.61 25.53 5.67
C ALA A 132 12.17 26.65 4.78
N PRO A 133 11.62 26.83 3.57
CA PRO A 133 12.13 27.82 2.62
C PRO A 133 11.90 29.25 3.08
N GLY A 134 12.93 30.09 2.95
CA GLY A 134 12.84 31.53 3.20
C GLY A 134 12.29 32.32 2.02
N LYS A 135 12.31 31.76 0.82
CA LYS A 135 11.83 32.35 -0.44
C LYS A 135 11.50 31.25 -1.45
N PRO A 136 10.69 31.55 -2.47
CA PRO A 136 10.47 30.58 -3.54
C PRO A 136 11.75 30.34 -4.37
N ASP A 137 11.79 29.18 -5.00
CA ASP A 137 12.82 28.86 -6.00
C ASP A 137 12.63 29.69 -7.30
N LYS A 138 13.51 29.46 -8.29
CA LYS A 138 13.46 30.16 -9.59
C LYS A 138 12.19 29.88 -10.41
N PHE A 139 11.36 28.94 -10.00
CA PHE A 139 10.08 28.59 -10.60
C PHE A 139 8.87 29.01 -9.74
N GLY A 140 9.11 29.73 -8.65
CA GLY A 140 8.04 30.16 -7.76
C GLY A 140 7.48 29.07 -6.84
N LEU A 141 8.22 27.97 -6.66
CA LEU A 141 7.89 26.87 -5.75
C LEU A 141 8.56 27.07 -4.38
N TRP A 142 7.87 26.77 -3.31
CA TRP A 142 8.34 26.87 -1.93
C TRP A 142 8.83 25.51 -1.44
N LEU A 143 9.92 25.02 -2.05
CA LEU A 143 10.56 23.75 -1.68
C LEU A 143 11.53 23.99 -0.52
N ASP A 144 11.77 22.96 0.30
CA ASP A 144 12.69 23.04 1.44
C ASP A 144 14.09 23.53 1.01
N ASP A 145 14.67 24.43 1.81
CA ASP A 145 16.04 24.93 1.61
C ASP A 145 17.04 23.91 2.15
N GLN A 146 17.98 23.45 1.31
CA GLN A 146 19.08 22.62 1.76
C GLN A 146 20.12 23.48 2.49
N VAL A 147 20.43 23.15 3.74
CA VAL A 147 21.43 23.85 4.56
C VAL A 147 22.73 23.08 4.70
N THR A 148 22.68 21.77 4.60
CA THR A 148 23.86 20.91 4.57
C THR A 148 24.01 20.35 3.14
N PRO A 149 25.16 20.54 2.49
CA PRO A 149 25.38 19.97 1.15
C PRO A 149 25.17 18.45 1.15
N GLU A 150 24.63 17.94 0.04
CA GLU A 150 24.53 16.50 -0.15
C GLU A 150 25.94 15.89 -0.17
N PRO A 151 26.14 14.70 0.41
CA PRO A 151 27.45 14.04 0.40
C PRO A 151 28.00 13.88 -1.02
N ALA A 152 29.31 14.00 -1.16
CA ALA A 152 29.96 13.82 -2.45
C ALA A 152 29.75 12.41 -3.01
N GLY A 153 29.66 12.29 -4.33
CA GLY A 153 29.52 11.01 -5.02
C GLY A 153 28.08 10.64 -5.41
N ILE A 154 27.10 11.51 -5.13
CA ILE A 154 25.72 11.34 -5.63
C ILE A 154 25.60 12.07 -6.97
N ASP A 155 25.35 11.32 -8.03
CA ASP A 155 25.06 11.90 -9.34
C ASP A 155 23.59 12.33 -9.41
N GLU A 156 23.33 13.64 -9.41
CA GLU A 156 21.98 14.21 -9.49
C GLU A 156 21.21 13.82 -10.77
N LYS A 157 21.91 13.44 -11.84
CA LYS A 157 21.25 12.97 -13.07
C LYS A 157 20.65 11.57 -12.86
N VAL A 158 21.30 10.76 -12.02
CA VAL A 158 20.89 9.38 -11.72
C VAL A 158 19.91 9.31 -10.55
N TYR A 159 20.18 10.08 -9.50
CA TYR A 159 19.43 9.99 -8.23
C TYR A 159 18.52 11.20 -7.98
N GLY A 160 18.51 12.20 -8.86
CA GLY A 160 17.80 13.46 -8.64
C GLY A 160 18.40 14.29 -7.50
N LYS A 161 17.86 15.48 -7.29
CA LYS A 161 18.18 16.33 -6.13
C LYS A 161 17.35 15.93 -4.93
N PRO A 162 17.87 16.08 -3.70
CA PRO A 162 17.06 15.89 -2.50
C PRO A 162 15.92 16.92 -2.45
N SER A 163 14.77 16.49 -1.95
CA SER A 163 13.56 17.33 -1.87
C SER A 163 13.32 17.92 -0.48
N GLY A 164 14.11 17.51 0.52
CA GLY A 164 13.86 17.78 1.94
C GLY A 164 12.88 16.78 2.58
N VAL A 165 12.41 15.79 1.81
CA VAL A 165 11.61 14.66 2.29
C VAL A 165 12.30 13.36 1.87
N ILE A 166 12.57 12.49 2.84
CA ILE A 166 13.29 11.23 2.59
C ILE A 166 12.56 10.39 1.55
N GLY A 167 13.30 9.91 0.55
CA GLY A 167 12.81 9.04 -0.50
C GLY A 167 12.11 9.75 -1.67
N PHE A 168 11.83 11.07 -1.58
CA PHE A 168 11.42 11.86 -2.73
C PHE A 168 12.61 12.61 -3.34
N ARG A 169 12.79 12.46 -4.65
CA ARG A 169 13.91 13.05 -5.39
C ARG A 169 13.39 13.92 -6.54
N LEU A 170 14.01 15.08 -6.74
CA LEU A 170 13.63 16.05 -7.78
C LEU A 170 14.53 15.91 -9.01
N PHE A 171 13.90 15.66 -10.14
CA PHE A 171 14.58 15.59 -11.45
C PHE A 171 14.13 16.77 -12.32
N PRO A 172 15.04 17.49 -12.98
CA PRO A 172 14.65 18.45 -14.01
C PRO A 172 13.76 17.75 -15.04
N ASN A 173 12.63 18.36 -15.38
CA ASN A 173 11.75 17.77 -16.39
C ASN A 173 12.30 18.08 -17.81
N PRO A 174 12.67 17.07 -18.61
CA PRO A 174 13.21 17.30 -19.94
C PRO A 174 12.19 17.92 -20.91
N GLU A 175 10.89 17.81 -20.62
CA GLU A 175 9.83 18.45 -21.40
C GLU A 175 9.61 19.92 -21.01
N PHE A 176 10.30 20.44 -19.97
CA PHE A 176 10.18 21.82 -19.54
C PHE A 176 11.11 22.73 -20.35
N ASP A 177 10.76 22.89 -21.63
CA ASP A 177 11.44 23.76 -22.59
C ASP A 177 11.10 25.26 -22.38
N GLU A 178 11.55 26.12 -23.29
CA GLU A 178 11.31 27.56 -23.21
C GLU A 178 9.82 27.90 -23.34
N GLN A 179 9.06 27.17 -24.14
CA GLN A 179 7.62 27.37 -24.28
C GLN A 179 6.88 26.98 -22.97
N ALA A 180 7.25 25.87 -22.36
CA ALA A 180 6.69 25.44 -21.08
C ALA A 180 7.05 26.46 -19.97
N ARG A 181 8.28 26.98 -20.00
CA ARG A 181 8.75 28.01 -19.06
C ARG A 181 7.93 29.32 -19.15
N GLN A 182 7.61 29.76 -20.34
CA GLN A 182 6.78 30.97 -20.55
C GLN A 182 5.33 30.77 -20.09
N GLN A 183 4.84 29.53 -20.09
CA GLN A 183 3.50 29.18 -19.63
C GLN A 183 3.43 28.87 -18.13
N TRP A 184 4.59 28.69 -17.48
CA TRP A 184 4.64 28.28 -16.08
C TRP A 184 4.40 29.46 -15.12
N ASP A 185 3.49 29.25 -14.18
CA ASP A 185 3.20 30.14 -13.08
C ASP A 185 3.04 29.37 -11.77
N GLY A 186 4.04 29.45 -10.89
CA GLY A 186 4.07 28.74 -9.61
C GLY A 186 2.96 29.17 -8.62
N GLY A 187 2.42 30.39 -8.76
CA GLY A 187 1.29 30.88 -7.97
C GLY A 187 -0.02 30.22 -8.43
N ARG A 188 -0.29 30.25 -9.72
CA ARG A 188 -1.46 29.60 -10.31
C ARG A 188 -1.42 28.08 -10.12
N PHE A 189 -0.24 27.46 -10.20
CA PHE A 189 -0.06 26.04 -9.94
C PHE A 189 -0.58 25.63 -8.55
N MET A 190 -0.44 26.48 -7.55
CA MET A 190 -0.91 26.18 -6.19
C MET A 190 -2.41 26.43 -6.00
N HIS A 191 -2.96 27.46 -6.62
CA HIS A 191 -4.28 28.00 -6.23
C HIS A 191 -5.35 28.01 -7.33
N ASP A 192 -4.96 27.82 -8.61
CA ASP A 192 -5.90 27.88 -9.74
C ASP A 192 -6.21 26.48 -10.29
N PRO A 193 -7.39 25.88 -9.95
CA PRO A 193 -7.77 24.55 -10.44
C PRO A 193 -7.83 24.46 -11.97
N ALA A 194 -8.20 25.51 -12.67
CA ALA A 194 -8.24 25.49 -14.13
C ALA A 194 -6.83 25.39 -14.73
N TYR A 195 -5.83 25.94 -14.04
CA TYR A 195 -4.44 25.88 -14.44
C TYR A 195 -3.80 24.52 -14.09
N TYR A 196 -3.80 24.12 -12.82
CA TYR A 196 -3.11 22.88 -12.43
C TYR A 196 -3.82 21.60 -12.90
N ASN A 197 -5.10 21.67 -13.24
CA ASN A 197 -5.86 20.58 -13.83
C ASN A 197 -5.66 20.45 -15.34
N ASN A 198 -4.86 21.30 -15.97
CA ASN A 198 -4.59 21.21 -17.40
C ASN A 198 -3.60 20.06 -17.70
N ARG A 199 -4.03 19.02 -18.45
CA ARG A 199 -3.16 17.91 -18.88
C ARG A 199 -1.92 18.35 -19.67
N LYS A 200 -1.96 19.50 -20.33
CA LYS A 200 -0.84 20.03 -21.09
C LYS A 200 0.15 20.81 -20.23
N LEU A 201 -0.13 21.00 -18.92
CA LEU A 201 0.79 21.69 -18.03
C LEU A 201 2.03 20.85 -17.83
N VAL A 202 3.16 21.34 -18.29
CA VAL A 202 4.49 20.78 -18.06
C VAL A 202 5.05 21.38 -16.79
N ARG A 203 5.42 20.55 -15.83
CA ARG A 203 6.01 20.97 -14.54
C ARG A 203 7.51 21.09 -14.65
N PRO A 204 8.17 22.02 -13.92
CA PRO A 204 9.62 22.21 -14.01
C PRO A 204 10.44 21.03 -13.47
N TYR A 205 9.85 20.27 -12.54
CA TYR A 205 10.45 19.07 -11.95
C TYR A 205 9.50 17.87 -12.08
N ARG A 206 10.10 16.69 -12.24
CA ARG A 206 9.48 15.40 -12.00
C ARG A 206 9.93 14.91 -10.62
N VAL A 207 9.07 14.20 -9.91
CA VAL A 207 9.37 13.67 -8.58
C VAL A 207 9.55 12.16 -8.67
N GLY A 208 10.74 11.67 -8.34
CA GLY A 208 11.03 10.25 -8.17
C GLY A 208 10.69 9.79 -6.76
N VAL A 209 10.23 8.54 -6.66
CA VAL A 209 9.83 7.89 -5.40
C VAL A 209 10.72 6.68 -5.17
N ALA A 210 11.46 6.69 -4.06
CA ALA A 210 12.26 5.55 -3.61
C ALA A 210 11.55 4.82 -2.45
N CYS A 211 12.00 3.61 -2.14
CA CYS A 211 11.41 2.80 -1.07
C CYS A 211 11.45 3.50 0.31
N GLY A 212 12.43 4.37 0.53
CA GLY A 212 12.56 5.17 1.74
C GLY A 212 11.33 6.01 2.12
N VAL A 213 10.48 6.39 1.16
CA VAL A 213 9.23 7.14 1.44
C VAL A 213 8.33 6.38 2.43
N CYS A 214 8.12 5.09 2.20
CA CYS A 214 7.22 4.26 2.98
C CYS A 214 7.94 3.44 4.05
N HIS A 215 9.28 3.35 4.02
CA HIS A 215 10.03 2.41 4.84
C HIS A 215 11.09 3.05 5.73
N VAL A 216 11.37 4.34 5.60
CA VAL A 216 12.13 5.09 6.60
C VAL A 216 11.14 5.68 7.59
N ALA A 217 11.35 5.41 8.88
CA ALA A 217 10.48 5.88 9.94
C ALA A 217 11.29 6.20 11.22
N PRO A 218 10.68 6.86 12.23
CA PRO A 218 11.33 7.06 13.53
C PRO A 218 11.80 5.73 14.11
N ASN A 219 13.06 5.67 14.52
CA ASN A 219 13.65 4.47 15.11
C ASN A 219 13.02 4.20 16.49
N PRO A 220 12.31 3.09 16.69
CA PRO A 220 11.64 2.82 17.97
C PRO A 220 12.57 2.76 19.19
N VAL A 221 13.84 2.39 18.97
CA VAL A 221 14.85 2.32 20.05
C VAL A 221 15.66 3.62 20.20
N ASN A 222 15.47 4.59 19.31
CA ASN A 222 16.05 5.94 19.44
C ASN A 222 15.14 6.98 18.77
N PRO A 223 13.89 7.15 19.20
CA PRO A 223 12.94 8.02 18.54
C PRO A 223 13.36 9.50 18.65
N PRO A 224 13.02 10.34 17.65
CA PRO A 224 13.29 11.77 17.73
C PRO A 224 12.41 12.44 18.79
N GLU A 225 12.97 13.40 19.52
CA GLU A 225 12.18 14.27 20.42
C GLU A 225 11.15 15.09 19.63
N ASN A 226 11.56 15.61 18.47
CA ASN A 226 10.67 16.30 17.56
C ASN A 226 10.64 15.54 16.20
N PRO A 227 9.55 14.83 15.91
CA PRO A 227 9.44 14.07 14.66
C PRO A 227 9.37 14.93 13.39
N GLU A 228 9.16 16.25 13.51
CA GLU A 228 9.25 17.17 12.37
C GLU A 228 10.71 17.58 12.05
N SER A 229 11.66 17.29 12.96
CA SER A 229 13.07 17.62 12.78
C SER A 229 13.98 16.50 13.33
N PRO A 230 13.91 15.28 12.76
CA PRO A 230 14.75 14.17 13.18
C PRO A 230 16.22 14.39 12.76
N GLY A 231 17.18 13.82 13.54
CA GLY A 231 18.52 13.52 13.06
C GLY A 231 18.54 12.17 12.32
N TRP A 232 19.60 11.89 11.57
CA TRP A 232 19.76 10.58 10.90
C TRP A 232 19.79 9.42 11.92
N GLU A 233 20.37 9.64 13.10
CA GLU A 233 20.45 8.67 14.20
C GLU A 233 19.08 8.29 14.78
N ASN A 234 18.07 9.14 14.58
CA ASN A 234 16.71 8.92 15.05
C ASN A 234 15.86 8.11 14.07
N LEU A 235 16.42 7.66 12.95
CA LEU A 235 15.69 7.00 11.89
C LEU A 235 16.16 5.57 11.70
N ALA A 236 15.20 4.69 11.51
CA ALA A 236 15.41 3.33 11.01
C ALA A 236 15.16 3.31 9.50
N SER A 237 16.09 2.71 8.76
CA SER A 237 16.12 2.78 7.29
C SER A 237 15.15 1.80 6.62
N ALA A 238 14.75 0.75 7.31
CA ALA A 238 14.00 -0.34 6.72
C ALA A 238 12.97 -0.96 7.69
N ILE A 239 12.11 -0.11 8.24
CA ILE A 239 10.90 -0.51 8.96
C ILE A 239 9.67 0.04 8.24
N GLY A 240 8.49 -0.47 8.54
CA GLY A 240 7.27 0.09 7.98
C GLY A 240 6.94 1.45 8.60
N ASN A 241 6.68 2.45 7.78
CA ASN A 241 6.24 3.76 8.23
C ASN A 241 4.73 3.79 8.48
N GLN A 242 4.30 3.33 9.65
CA GLN A 242 2.89 3.32 10.04
C GLN A 242 2.29 4.73 10.27
N TYR A 243 3.08 5.80 10.18
CA TYR A 243 2.60 7.18 10.31
C TYR A 243 2.15 7.77 8.99
N ILE A 244 2.58 7.21 7.87
CA ILE A 244 2.28 7.74 6.54
C ILE A 244 0.77 7.75 6.29
N ASN A 245 0.28 8.85 5.72
CA ASN A 245 -1.09 8.99 5.24
C ASN A 245 -1.08 8.94 3.72
N GLU A 246 -1.08 7.75 3.16
CA GLU A 246 -0.98 7.52 1.72
C GLU A 246 -2.09 8.25 0.97
N GLY A 247 -3.29 8.24 1.51
CA GLY A 247 -4.41 8.95 0.91
C GLY A 247 -4.16 10.45 0.74
N LYS A 248 -3.52 11.10 1.72
CA LYS A 248 -3.16 12.52 1.61
C LYS A 248 -1.92 12.77 0.77
N VAL A 249 -0.96 11.84 0.78
CA VAL A 249 0.26 11.95 0.00
C VAL A 249 -0.04 11.85 -1.50
N PHE A 250 -0.74 10.80 -1.90
CA PHE A 250 -0.98 10.50 -3.31
C PHE A 250 -2.20 11.24 -3.89
N ALA A 251 -3.09 11.75 -3.04
CA ALA A 251 -4.28 12.48 -3.45
C ALA A 251 -4.32 13.90 -2.87
N CYS A 252 -3.19 14.59 -2.90
CA CYS A 252 -3.00 15.87 -2.23
C CYS A 252 -3.97 16.99 -2.67
N ASN A 253 -4.59 16.89 -3.82
CA ASN A 253 -5.55 17.85 -4.38
C ASN A 253 -6.95 17.27 -4.57
N VAL A 254 -7.23 16.07 -4.10
CA VAL A 254 -8.59 15.52 -4.19
C VAL A 254 -9.53 16.30 -3.29
N GLU A 255 -10.60 16.81 -3.87
CA GLU A 255 -11.62 17.60 -3.18
C GLU A 255 -12.70 16.68 -2.58
N LYS A 256 -13.30 17.17 -1.49
CA LYS A 256 -14.51 16.55 -0.91
C LYS A 256 -15.64 16.54 -1.94
N GLY A 257 -16.50 15.51 -1.86
CA GLY A 257 -17.64 15.35 -2.77
C GLY A 257 -17.38 14.36 -3.91
N GLY A 258 -16.14 13.89 -4.11
CA GLY A 258 -15.80 12.78 -4.99
C GLY A 258 -15.67 11.46 -4.23
N PHE A 259 -16.16 10.35 -4.81
CA PHE A 259 -16.02 9.03 -4.18
C PHE A 259 -14.56 8.64 -3.95
N PHE A 260 -13.65 9.04 -4.84
CA PHE A 260 -12.21 8.77 -4.68
C PHE A 260 -11.64 9.42 -3.41
N TYR A 261 -12.07 10.64 -3.09
CA TYR A 261 -11.72 11.28 -1.82
C TYR A 261 -12.22 10.44 -0.62
N GLU A 262 -13.49 10.05 -0.64
CA GLU A 262 -14.10 9.29 0.46
C GLU A 262 -13.44 7.93 0.66
N MET A 263 -13.08 7.25 -0.43
CA MET A 263 -12.36 5.98 -0.40
C MET A 263 -10.99 6.12 0.29
N LEU A 264 -10.23 7.16 -0.04
CA LEU A 264 -8.93 7.41 0.57
C LEU A 264 -9.02 7.95 2.00
N ALA A 265 -10.01 8.80 2.28
CA ALA A 265 -10.19 9.41 3.60
C ALA A 265 -10.72 8.42 4.66
N ALA A 266 -11.35 7.33 4.24
CA ALA A 266 -11.87 6.30 5.13
C ALA A 266 -10.78 5.35 5.65
N GLN A 267 -9.63 5.28 4.99
CA GLN A 267 -8.57 4.34 5.32
C GLN A 267 -7.69 4.84 6.49
N PRO A 268 -7.24 3.97 7.38
CA PRO A 268 -6.34 4.35 8.47
C PRO A 268 -4.94 4.69 7.92
N ARG A 269 -4.13 5.35 8.75
CA ARG A 269 -2.73 5.63 8.42
C ARG A 269 -1.91 4.35 8.37
N GLY A 270 -0.85 4.38 7.57
CA GLY A 270 0.06 3.27 7.37
C GLY A 270 -0.55 2.14 6.54
N THR A 271 -1.66 2.37 5.88
CA THR A 271 -2.29 1.41 4.98
C THR A 271 -3.05 2.08 3.86
N SER A 272 -3.20 1.38 2.74
CA SER A 272 -3.94 1.86 1.58
C SER A 272 -4.58 0.69 0.84
N ASP A 273 -5.86 0.78 0.54
CA ASP A 273 -6.54 -0.15 -0.36
C ASP A 273 -6.43 0.34 -1.80
N THR A 274 -5.51 -0.25 -2.54
CA THR A 274 -5.29 0.05 -3.96
C THR A 274 -5.83 -1.04 -4.89
N SER A 275 -6.71 -1.90 -4.42
CA SER A 275 -7.22 -3.05 -5.19
C SER A 275 -7.92 -2.68 -6.50
N ARG A 276 -8.36 -1.43 -6.66
CA ARG A 276 -8.95 -0.88 -7.90
C ARG A 276 -7.98 -0.10 -8.77
N ILE A 277 -6.78 0.16 -8.27
CA ILE A 277 -5.71 0.79 -9.02
C ILE A 277 -4.92 -0.33 -9.71
N ALA A 278 -4.32 -0.06 -10.85
CA ALA A 278 -3.52 -1.05 -11.59
C ALA A 278 -2.21 -1.44 -10.86
N THR A 279 -1.93 -0.84 -9.73
CA THR A 279 -0.84 -1.21 -8.83
C THR A 279 -1.30 -2.27 -7.84
N ASP A 280 -0.34 -2.88 -7.12
CA ASP A 280 -0.66 -3.84 -6.08
C ASP A 280 -1.39 -3.18 -4.90
N HIS A 281 -2.03 -4.00 -4.12
CA HIS A 281 -2.68 -3.64 -2.90
C HIS A 281 -1.63 -3.37 -1.81
N ILE A 282 -1.24 -2.11 -1.67
CA ILE A 282 -0.28 -1.71 -0.65
C ILE A 282 -1.01 -1.63 0.69
N ASN A 283 -0.75 -2.61 1.51
CA ASN A 283 -1.19 -2.58 2.90
C ASN A 283 -0.06 -2.15 3.80
N ASN A 284 -0.40 -2.05 5.05
CA ASN A 284 0.46 -1.83 6.19
C ASN A 284 1.95 -2.00 5.87
N PRO A 285 2.75 -0.92 5.81
CA PRO A 285 4.20 -0.97 5.62
C PRO A 285 4.91 -1.87 6.64
N ASN A 286 4.31 -2.16 7.80
CA ASN A 286 4.83 -3.15 8.75
C ASN A 286 4.95 -4.55 8.15
N ALA A 287 4.43 -4.80 6.95
CA ALA A 287 4.72 -6.01 6.19
C ALA A 287 6.23 -6.25 5.99
N ILE A 288 7.06 -5.24 6.17
CA ILE A 288 8.52 -5.38 6.09
C ILE A 288 9.15 -6.09 7.30
N ASN A 289 8.46 -6.24 8.43
CA ASN A 289 9.00 -6.98 9.58
C ASN A 289 9.62 -8.34 9.23
N PRO A 290 9.14 -9.08 8.23
CA PRO A 290 9.79 -10.31 7.77
C PRO A 290 11.21 -10.18 7.22
N ILE A 291 11.74 -9.00 6.98
CA ILE A 291 13.16 -8.83 6.58
C ILE A 291 14.13 -9.02 7.74
N PHE A 292 13.68 -8.84 8.98
CA PHE A 292 14.51 -9.10 10.15
C PHE A 292 14.82 -10.61 10.22
N LEU A 293 16.05 -10.93 10.53
CA LEU A 293 16.57 -12.30 10.48
C LEU A 293 16.39 -12.95 9.10
N LEU A 294 16.51 -12.16 8.02
CA LEU A 294 16.32 -12.62 6.65
C LEU A 294 17.20 -13.83 6.33
N GLY A 295 18.47 -13.85 6.77
CA GLY A 295 19.37 -14.97 6.55
C GLY A 295 18.83 -16.30 7.12
N GLU A 296 18.21 -16.27 8.30
CA GLU A 296 17.59 -17.45 8.90
C GLU A 296 16.35 -17.91 8.13
N ARG A 297 15.56 -16.97 7.63
CA ARG A 297 14.43 -17.31 6.75
C ARG A 297 14.90 -17.99 5.47
N GLU A 298 15.90 -17.43 4.80
CA GLU A 298 16.47 -17.97 3.57
C GLU A 298 17.06 -19.38 3.79
N ARG A 299 17.68 -19.62 4.95
CA ARG A 299 18.29 -20.91 5.30
C ARG A 299 17.27 -22.05 5.37
N ILE A 300 16.05 -21.77 5.83
CA ILE A 300 15.00 -22.80 6.00
C ILE A 300 13.89 -22.72 4.96
N ALA A 301 13.92 -21.72 4.08
CA ALA A 301 12.88 -21.51 3.07
C ALA A 301 12.81 -22.70 2.09
N ALA A 302 11.60 -23.09 1.72
CA ALA A 302 11.38 -24.02 0.63
C ALA A 302 11.82 -23.40 -0.71
N ARG A 303 12.30 -24.25 -1.62
CA ARG A 303 12.56 -23.83 -3.00
C ARG A 303 11.26 -23.68 -3.75
N GLU A 304 11.13 -22.58 -4.45
CA GLU A 304 9.93 -22.24 -5.20
C GLU A 304 10.25 -21.80 -6.62
N LYS A 305 9.27 -22.00 -7.52
CA LYS A 305 9.30 -21.47 -8.89
C LYS A 305 8.37 -20.29 -9.02
N MET A 306 8.85 -19.25 -9.67
CA MET A 306 8.03 -18.12 -10.02
C MET A 306 7.15 -18.43 -11.23
N ALA A 307 5.88 -18.02 -11.19
CA ALA A 307 4.92 -18.31 -12.25
C ALA A 307 5.29 -17.67 -13.60
N GLY A 308 5.87 -16.48 -13.57
CA GLY A 308 6.29 -15.72 -14.76
C GLY A 308 7.70 -16.04 -15.26
N GLY A 309 8.32 -17.11 -14.77
CA GLY A 309 9.69 -17.49 -15.13
C GLY A 309 10.76 -16.85 -14.24
N THR A 310 12.03 -17.07 -14.60
CA THR A 310 13.16 -16.57 -13.82
C THR A 310 13.32 -15.05 -13.91
N LEU A 311 13.84 -14.43 -12.83
CA LEU A 311 14.29 -13.04 -12.83
C LEU A 311 15.68 -12.88 -13.44
N ASP A 312 16.42 -13.98 -13.66
CA ASP A 312 17.82 -14.03 -14.13
C ASP A 312 18.76 -13.16 -13.26
N LEU A 313 18.55 -13.19 -11.98
CA LEU A 313 19.46 -12.53 -11.04
C LEU A 313 20.71 -13.41 -10.82
N PRO A 314 21.88 -12.82 -10.50
CA PRO A 314 23.07 -13.60 -10.22
C PRO A 314 22.83 -14.65 -9.12
N GLY A 315 23.13 -15.91 -9.41
CA GLY A 315 22.90 -17.03 -8.50
C GLY A 315 21.47 -17.56 -8.44
N GLU A 316 20.55 -17.02 -9.24
CA GLU A 316 19.16 -17.44 -9.33
C GLU A 316 18.90 -18.12 -10.68
N GLU A 317 18.57 -19.39 -10.64
CA GLU A 317 18.10 -20.14 -11.79
C GLU A 317 16.56 -20.17 -11.84
N ASN A 318 15.98 -21.28 -12.23
CA ASN A 318 14.54 -21.46 -12.30
C ASN A 318 13.86 -21.66 -10.93
N GLU A 319 14.63 -22.00 -9.92
CA GLU A 319 14.15 -22.24 -8.55
C GLU A 319 15.00 -21.48 -7.55
N MET A 320 14.34 -20.91 -6.54
CA MET A 320 14.98 -20.12 -5.50
C MET A 320 14.60 -20.64 -4.12
N ASN A 321 15.48 -20.41 -3.15
CA ASN A 321 15.05 -20.45 -1.76
C ASN A 321 14.39 -19.12 -1.44
N VAL A 322 13.11 -19.12 -1.08
CA VAL A 322 12.30 -17.90 -1.00
C VAL A 322 11.68 -17.73 0.37
N PRO A 323 12.18 -16.76 1.15
CA PRO A 323 11.45 -16.29 2.31
C PRO A 323 10.22 -15.52 1.84
N HIS A 324 9.06 -15.92 2.30
CA HIS A 324 7.83 -15.23 1.96
C HIS A 324 7.67 -13.99 2.84
N ILE A 325 7.81 -12.81 2.27
CA ILE A 325 7.81 -11.55 3.02
C ILE A 325 6.48 -10.79 3.00
N LEU A 326 5.60 -11.12 2.06
CA LEU A 326 4.28 -10.50 2.00
C LEU A 326 3.27 -11.23 2.88
N LYS A 327 2.28 -10.52 3.39
CA LYS A 327 1.29 -11.05 4.33
C LYS A 327 0.16 -11.84 3.67
N ASP A 328 -0.09 -11.62 2.39
CA ASP A 328 -1.05 -12.44 1.64
C ASP A 328 -0.37 -13.70 1.08
N GLY A 329 -1.16 -14.69 0.74
CA GLY A 329 -0.64 -15.92 0.18
C GLY A 329 -0.15 -15.78 -1.26
N GLY A 330 -0.57 -14.73 -1.99
CA GLY A 330 -0.21 -14.43 -3.37
C GLY A 330 1.05 -13.59 -3.50
N ASP A 331 2.02 -13.87 -2.67
CA ASP A 331 3.23 -13.09 -2.58
C ASP A 331 4.22 -13.34 -3.72
N SER A 332 5.26 -12.54 -3.69
CA SER A 332 6.42 -12.67 -4.55
C SER A 332 7.27 -13.89 -4.18
N ILE A 333 8.20 -14.20 -5.04
CA ILE A 333 9.26 -15.15 -4.81
C ILE A 333 10.48 -14.44 -4.27
N GLY A 334 10.84 -14.71 -3.01
CA GLY A 334 12.00 -14.19 -2.33
C GLY A 334 12.09 -12.67 -2.26
N ILE A 335 13.13 -12.19 -1.59
CA ILE A 335 13.32 -10.76 -1.37
C ILE A 335 13.61 -9.99 -2.67
N ALA A 336 14.36 -10.59 -3.60
CA ALA A 336 14.69 -9.94 -4.87
C ALA A 336 13.46 -9.79 -5.76
N GLY A 337 12.63 -10.84 -5.86
CA GLY A 337 11.36 -10.79 -6.58
C GLY A 337 10.38 -9.79 -5.98
N ALA A 338 10.29 -9.75 -4.64
CA ALA A 338 9.48 -8.77 -3.93
C ALA A 338 9.94 -7.34 -4.19
N ALA A 339 11.25 -7.09 -4.13
CA ALA A 339 11.80 -5.76 -4.37
C ALA A 339 11.56 -5.29 -5.82
N LEU A 340 11.82 -6.14 -6.82
CA LEU A 340 11.52 -5.81 -8.22
C LEU A 340 10.05 -5.52 -8.45
N ARG A 341 9.15 -6.34 -7.87
CA ARG A 341 7.71 -6.10 -7.94
C ARG A 341 7.35 -4.73 -7.34
N VAL A 342 7.90 -4.38 -6.19
CA VAL A 342 7.63 -3.09 -5.54
C VAL A 342 8.14 -1.93 -6.41
N TYR A 343 9.34 -2.04 -7.02
CA TYR A 343 9.81 -0.99 -7.94
C TYR A 343 8.88 -0.81 -9.15
N VAL A 344 8.36 -1.91 -9.73
CA VAL A 344 7.33 -1.81 -10.79
C VAL A 344 6.06 -1.18 -10.22
N ASN A 345 5.64 -1.57 -9.02
CA ASN A 345 4.45 -1.04 -8.36
C ASN A 345 4.51 0.47 -8.14
N ILE A 346 5.68 1.02 -7.85
CA ILE A 346 5.90 2.47 -7.70
C ILE A 346 6.27 3.17 -9.01
N GLY A 347 6.17 2.49 -10.15
CA GLY A 347 6.22 3.10 -11.48
C GLY A 347 7.48 2.84 -12.31
N MET A 348 8.38 1.94 -11.91
CA MET A 348 9.50 1.51 -12.77
C MET A 348 8.96 0.99 -14.09
N PHE A 349 9.62 1.32 -15.19
CA PHE A 349 9.18 1.03 -16.55
C PHE A 349 7.79 1.62 -16.83
N SER A 350 7.67 2.91 -16.56
CA SER A 350 6.42 3.66 -16.67
C SER A 350 5.76 3.55 -18.06
N GLU A 351 6.52 3.47 -19.13
CA GLU A 351 6.03 3.34 -20.50
C GLU A 351 5.24 2.05 -20.70
N TYR A 352 5.68 0.95 -20.10
CA TYR A 352 4.96 -0.32 -20.11
C TYR A 352 3.65 -0.21 -19.32
N TRP A 353 3.72 0.37 -18.11
CA TRP A 353 2.56 0.65 -17.29
C TRP A 353 1.49 1.45 -18.03
N LEU A 354 1.92 2.57 -18.64
CA LEU A 354 1.03 3.51 -19.31
C LEU A 354 0.41 2.95 -20.58
N THR A 355 1.09 2.02 -21.24
CA THR A 355 0.62 1.39 -22.48
C THR A 355 -0.33 0.23 -22.21
N LEU A 356 -0.02 -0.64 -21.27
CA LEU A 356 -0.78 -1.88 -21.01
C LEU A 356 -1.81 -1.74 -19.89
N HIS A 357 -1.55 -0.89 -18.93
CA HIS A 357 -2.41 -0.68 -17.77
C HIS A 357 -3.07 0.71 -17.76
N ASP A 358 -2.84 1.49 -18.75
CA ASP A 358 -3.35 2.81 -19.19
C ASP A 358 -4.21 3.60 -18.20
N LYS A 359 -4.59 3.07 -17.07
CA LYS A 359 -5.45 3.76 -16.12
C LYS A 359 -5.09 3.36 -14.72
N LEU A 360 -4.63 4.32 -13.98
CA LEU A 360 -4.41 4.24 -12.54
C LEU A 360 -5.65 3.71 -11.78
N ILE A 361 -6.83 3.85 -12.38
CA ILE A 361 -8.10 3.38 -11.84
C ILE A 361 -8.54 2.15 -12.64
N GLY A 362 -8.35 0.96 -12.11
CA GLY A 362 -8.57 -0.35 -12.73
C GLY A 362 -9.97 -0.64 -13.28
N LEU A 363 -10.45 0.18 -14.21
CA LEU A 363 -11.66 -0.06 -14.99
C LEU A 363 -11.37 -0.91 -16.23
N THR A 364 -10.11 -1.05 -16.61
CA THR A 364 -9.67 -1.92 -17.72
C THR A 364 -9.31 -3.28 -17.14
N PRO A 365 -9.63 -4.41 -17.80
CA PRO A 365 -9.15 -5.72 -17.38
C PRO A 365 -7.63 -5.71 -17.26
N GLN A 366 -7.14 -6.12 -16.11
CA GLN A 366 -5.69 -6.23 -15.85
C GLN A 366 -5.12 -7.40 -16.65
N LYS A 367 -3.85 -7.28 -17.02
CA LYS A 367 -3.06 -8.34 -17.63
C LYS A 367 -1.83 -8.57 -16.77
N PRO A 368 -1.32 -9.81 -16.68
CA PRO A 368 -0.06 -10.10 -16.00
C PRO A 368 1.08 -9.24 -16.57
N PHE A 369 1.90 -8.68 -15.67
CA PHE A 369 3.11 -7.96 -16.07
C PHE A 369 4.13 -8.93 -16.63
N GLU A 370 4.62 -8.67 -17.84
CA GLU A 370 5.53 -9.56 -18.57
C GLU A 370 7.00 -9.32 -18.17
N ILE A 371 7.52 -10.16 -17.28
CA ILE A 371 8.87 -10.04 -16.73
C ILE A 371 9.94 -10.14 -17.82
N ALA A 372 9.80 -11.11 -18.73
CA ALA A 372 10.76 -11.28 -19.83
C ALA A 372 10.79 -10.06 -20.76
N TYR A 373 9.65 -9.41 -20.97
CA TYR A 373 9.55 -8.18 -21.73
C TYR A 373 10.30 -7.04 -21.04
N ALA A 374 10.07 -6.85 -19.75
CA ALA A 374 10.73 -5.80 -18.97
C ALA A 374 12.27 -5.98 -18.95
N ARG A 375 12.75 -7.20 -18.78
CA ARG A 375 14.19 -7.52 -18.86
C ARG A 375 14.81 -7.10 -20.18
N LYS A 376 14.12 -7.32 -21.29
CA LYS A 376 14.62 -7.02 -22.63
C LYS A 376 14.57 -5.51 -22.93
N HIS A 377 13.48 -4.83 -22.56
CA HIS A 377 13.14 -3.49 -23.05
C HIS A 377 13.32 -2.35 -22.03
N SER A 378 13.70 -2.68 -20.78
CA SER A 378 13.90 -1.68 -19.73
C SER A 378 15.33 -1.71 -19.20
N VAL A 379 16.04 -0.58 -19.33
CA VAL A 379 17.35 -0.35 -18.70
C VAL A 379 17.18 -0.18 -17.19
N TYR A 380 16.11 0.53 -16.78
CA TYR A 380 15.79 0.70 -15.37
C TYR A 380 15.53 -0.64 -14.66
N TRP A 381 14.85 -1.57 -15.33
CA TRP A 381 14.69 -2.94 -14.80
C TRP A 381 16.05 -3.60 -14.55
N ARG A 382 16.95 -3.62 -15.55
CA ARG A 382 18.27 -4.26 -15.41
C ARG A 382 19.12 -3.57 -14.34
N ALA A 383 19.14 -2.22 -14.33
CA ALA A 383 19.85 -1.46 -13.31
C ALA A 383 19.30 -1.72 -11.89
N THR A 384 18.00 -1.94 -11.76
CA THR A 384 17.37 -2.31 -10.47
C THR A 384 17.72 -3.75 -10.10
N ALA A 385 17.70 -4.68 -11.05
CA ALA A 385 18.09 -6.08 -10.83
C ALA A 385 19.50 -6.19 -10.24
N GLU A 386 20.46 -5.37 -10.70
CA GLU A 386 21.82 -5.30 -10.14
C GLU A 386 21.88 -4.74 -8.69
N ARG A 387 20.81 -4.08 -8.23
CA ARG A 387 20.71 -3.46 -6.89
C ARG A 387 19.99 -4.32 -5.88
N VAL A 388 19.00 -5.12 -6.31
CA VAL A 388 18.14 -5.84 -5.36
C VAL A 388 18.89 -6.90 -4.54
N GLY A 389 19.94 -7.52 -5.11
CA GLY A 389 20.84 -8.40 -4.36
C GLY A 389 21.56 -7.70 -3.22
N LYS A 390 22.01 -6.45 -3.45
CA LYS A 390 22.66 -5.61 -2.45
C LYS A 390 21.70 -5.10 -1.40
N ILE A 391 20.45 -4.78 -1.80
CA ILE A 391 19.36 -4.47 -0.85
C ILE A 391 19.11 -5.68 0.07
N ALA A 392 19.08 -6.89 -0.49
CA ALA A 392 18.96 -8.10 0.31
C ALA A 392 20.15 -8.31 1.26
N ALA A 393 21.39 -8.04 0.79
CA ALA A 393 22.58 -8.09 1.64
C ALA A 393 22.47 -7.11 2.82
N PHE A 394 22.04 -5.88 2.56
CA PHE A 394 21.76 -4.90 3.61
C PHE A 394 20.71 -5.41 4.60
N PHE A 395 19.59 -5.95 4.13
CA PHE A 395 18.52 -6.43 5.00
C PHE A 395 18.97 -7.58 5.93
N ARG A 396 19.90 -8.43 5.48
CA ARG A 396 20.48 -9.50 6.33
C ARG A 396 21.26 -8.95 7.53
N ARG A 397 21.65 -7.66 7.50
CA ARG A 397 22.35 -7.00 8.61
C ARG A 397 21.40 -6.43 9.67
N LEU A 398 20.13 -6.22 9.32
CA LEU A 398 19.16 -5.65 10.24
C LEU A 398 18.81 -6.63 11.35
N LYS A 399 18.76 -6.10 12.56
CA LYS A 399 18.46 -6.86 13.79
C LYS A 399 17.10 -6.45 14.35
N PRO A 400 16.40 -7.35 15.05
CA PRO A 400 15.21 -7.00 15.81
C PRO A 400 15.45 -5.81 16.74
N LEU A 401 14.43 -4.97 16.91
CA LEU A 401 14.47 -3.77 17.74
C LEU A 401 13.73 -4.07 19.06
N HIS A 402 14.47 -4.45 20.11
CA HIS A 402 13.85 -4.87 21.36
C HIS A 402 13.47 -3.69 22.24
N LEU A 403 12.29 -3.76 22.86
CA LEU A 403 11.79 -2.75 23.81
C LEU A 403 12.79 -2.48 24.94
N LYS A 404 13.49 -3.48 25.44
CA LYS A 404 14.50 -3.35 26.52
C LYS A 404 15.64 -2.40 26.15
N ASP A 405 15.93 -2.25 24.85
CA ASP A 405 17.02 -1.41 24.32
C ASP A 405 16.54 0.03 24.03
N ALA A 406 15.23 0.27 24.14
CA ALA A 406 14.64 1.59 23.93
C ALA A 406 14.75 2.46 25.18
N PRO A 407 14.81 3.81 25.04
CA PRO A 407 14.85 4.73 26.18
C PRO A 407 13.68 4.50 27.15
N GLY A 408 13.99 4.14 28.40
CA GLY A 408 12.97 3.83 29.42
C GLY A 408 12.18 2.53 29.16
N GLY A 409 12.53 1.77 28.14
CA GLY A 409 11.81 0.56 27.73
C GLY A 409 11.69 -0.50 28.81
N VAL A 410 12.74 -0.65 29.64
CA VAL A 410 12.75 -1.61 30.76
C VAL A 410 11.60 -1.38 31.74
N SER A 411 11.15 -0.14 31.91
CA SER A 411 10.05 0.20 32.85
C SER A 411 8.67 -0.33 32.40
N PHE A 412 8.53 -0.76 31.16
CA PHE A 412 7.28 -1.33 30.63
C PHE A 412 7.13 -2.83 30.88
N PHE A 413 8.16 -3.51 31.36
CA PHE A 413 8.09 -4.92 31.71
C PHE A 413 7.60 -5.11 33.15
N THR A 414 6.87 -6.22 33.37
CA THR A 414 6.56 -6.64 34.73
C THR A 414 7.82 -7.05 35.47
N SER A 415 7.89 -6.73 36.78
CA SER A 415 8.92 -7.24 37.71
C SER A 415 8.55 -8.61 38.28
N ASP A 416 7.35 -9.12 38.02
CA ASP A 416 6.87 -10.40 38.51
C ASP A 416 7.31 -11.53 37.56
N GLU A 417 8.35 -12.27 37.99
CA GLU A 417 8.88 -13.40 37.21
C GLU A 417 7.86 -14.53 37.02
N THR A 418 6.86 -14.65 37.89
CA THR A 418 5.82 -15.69 37.76
C THR A 418 4.87 -15.35 36.64
N VAL A 419 4.54 -14.07 36.46
CA VAL A 419 3.74 -13.58 35.32
C VAL A 419 4.49 -13.81 34.00
N MET A 420 5.80 -13.51 33.97
CA MET A 420 6.62 -13.74 32.77
C MET A 420 6.72 -15.25 32.43
N ALA A 421 6.97 -16.10 33.42
CA ALA A 421 7.01 -17.56 33.21
C ALA A 421 5.66 -18.10 32.73
N ARG A 422 4.54 -17.58 33.26
CA ARG A 422 3.21 -17.94 32.80
C ARG A 422 3.00 -17.49 31.36
N GLY A 423 3.39 -16.27 30.98
CA GLY A 423 3.31 -15.74 29.63
C GLY A 423 4.04 -16.63 28.61
N LYS A 424 5.26 -17.06 28.94
CA LYS A 424 6.02 -18.05 28.13
C LYS A 424 5.24 -19.34 27.93
N THR A 425 4.66 -19.89 28.98
CA THR A 425 3.87 -21.11 28.92
C THR A 425 2.64 -20.94 28.01
N VAL A 426 1.90 -19.85 28.20
CA VAL A 426 0.70 -19.55 27.40
C VAL A 426 1.08 -19.40 25.91
N PHE A 427 2.16 -18.68 25.61
CA PHE A 427 2.65 -18.53 24.25
C PHE A 427 3.05 -19.88 23.63
N ALA A 428 3.78 -20.70 24.38
CA ALA A 428 4.21 -22.02 23.93
C ALA A 428 3.02 -22.91 23.53
N GLU A 429 1.97 -22.90 24.33
CA GLU A 429 0.82 -23.79 24.15
C GLU A 429 -0.20 -23.34 23.11
N ASN A 430 -0.25 -22.01 22.81
CA ASN A 430 -1.33 -21.45 22.00
C ASN A 430 -0.85 -20.67 20.76
N CYS A 431 0.42 -20.21 20.74
CA CYS A 431 0.91 -19.26 19.73
C CYS A 431 2.12 -19.80 18.93
N ALA A 432 3.06 -20.48 19.62
CA ALA A 432 4.35 -20.85 19.07
C ALA A 432 4.26 -21.77 17.84
N GLY A 433 3.21 -22.60 17.72
CA GLY A 433 2.98 -23.45 16.55
C GLY A 433 2.86 -22.69 15.23
N CYS A 434 2.42 -21.43 15.28
CA CYS A 434 2.38 -20.52 14.14
C CYS A 434 3.48 -19.44 14.25
N HIS A 435 3.67 -18.85 15.42
CA HIS A 435 4.56 -17.71 15.65
C HIS A 435 5.94 -18.09 16.19
N SER A 436 6.54 -19.12 15.63
CA SER A 436 7.95 -19.49 15.85
C SER A 436 8.52 -20.10 14.58
N SER A 437 9.79 -19.81 14.26
CA SER A 437 10.54 -20.53 13.23
C SER A 437 11.15 -21.82 13.77
N LYS A 438 11.28 -21.94 15.09
CA LYS A 438 11.66 -23.17 15.78
C LYS A 438 10.42 -24.05 15.87
N GLN A 439 10.34 -25.08 15.03
CA GLN A 439 9.17 -25.96 14.89
C GLN A 439 9.43 -27.35 15.48
N THR A 440 8.36 -28.06 15.84
CA THR A 440 8.42 -29.47 16.24
C THR A 440 9.04 -30.32 15.15
N PRO A 441 9.60 -31.51 15.50
CA PRO A 441 9.94 -32.54 14.51
C PRO A 441 8.76 -32.82 13.57
N SER A 442 9.06 -33.20 12.33
CA SER A 442 8.05 -33.31 11.27
C SER A 442 6.96 -34.36 11.53
N ASP A 443 7.23 -35.32 12.40
CA ASP A 443 6.32 -36.40 12.83
C ASP A 443 5.47 -36.01 14.07
N VAL A 444 5.72 -34.86 14.68
CA VAL A 444 4.99 -34.35 15.84
C VAL A 444 4.05 -33.22 15.45
N ASP A 445 2.74 -33.44 15.60
CA ASP A 445 1.75 -32.37 15.40
C ASP A 445 1.97 -31.24 16.44
N PRO A 446 2.23 -30.00 16.00
CA PRO A 446 2.39 -28.84 16.89
C PRO A 446 1.25 -28.61 17.89
N ARG A 447 0.04 -29.09 17.58
CA ARG A 447 -1.17 -28.94 18.40
C ARG A 447 -1.41 -30.10 19.37
N SER A 448 -0.69 -31.19 19.21
CA SER A 448 -0.80 -32.35 20.09
C SER A 448 -0.24 -32.03 21.50
N PRO A 449 -0.59 -32.81 22.52
CA PRO A 449 0.02 -32.68 23.85
C PRO A 449 1.55 -32.75 23.82
N GLU A 450 2.11 -33.62 22.94
CA GLU A 450 3.55 -33.77 22.73
C GLU A 450 4.15 -32.52 22.10
N GLY A 451 3.51 -31.95 21.05
CA GLY A 451 3.94 -30.71 20.41
C GLY A 451 3.92 -29.54 21.38
N LYS A 452 2.88 -29.41 22.20
CA LYS A 452 2.79 -28.38 23.25
C LYS A 452 3.90 -28.56 24.31
N ALA A 453 4.22 -29.80 24.68
CA ALA A 453 5.34 -30.07 25.61
C ALA A 453 6.68 -29.66 25.01
N TRP A 454 6.88 -29.96 23.71
CA TRP A 454 8.06 -29.53 22.98
C TRP A 454 8.20 -27.99 22.98
N PHE A 455 7.12 -27.27 22.65
CA PHE A 455 7.16 -25.80 22.65
C PHE A 455 7.38 -25.22 24.05
N ARG A 456 6.83 -25.84 25.11
CA ARG A 456 7.14 -25.40 26.48
C ARG A 456 8.65 -25.47 26.77
N THR A 457 9.31 -26.54 26.33
CA THR A 457 10.76 -26.67 26.47
C THR A 457 11.49 -25.62 25.65
N ALA A 458 11.13 -25.47 24.37
CA ALA A 458 11.76 -24.55 23.45
C ALA A 458 11.63 -23.07 23.88
N VAL A 459 10.41 -22.63 24.30
CA VAL A 459 10.15 -21.24 24.70
C VAL A 459 10.81 -20.87 26.02
N ASN A 460 11.06 -21.86 26.90
CA ASN A 460 11.78 -21.62 28.16
C ASN A 460 13.31 -21.63 27.98
N ASP A 461 13.82 -22.05 26.84
CA ASP A 461 15.24 -21.90 26.53
C ASP A 461 15.63 -20.43 26.47
N PRO A 462 16.70 -19.99 27.15
CA PRO A 462 17.16 -18.59 27.11
C PRO A 462 17.44 -18.08 25.69
N GLY A 463 17.87 -18.96 24.77
CA GLY A 463 18.12 -18.67 23.37
C GLY A 463 16.87 -18.81 22.48
N PHE A 464 15.66 -18.83 23.03
CA PHE A 464 14.45 -19.01 22.21
C PHE A 464 14.30 -17.95 21.14
N LEU A 465 14.60 -16.68 21.47
CA LEU A 465 14.48 -15.56 20.55
C LEU A 465 15.68 -15.46 19.59
N ASP A 466 16.80 -16.12 19.90
CA ASP A 466 17.97 -16.11 19.02
C ASP A 466 17.62 -16.84 17.73
N ASP A 467 17.86 -16.20 16.60
CA ASP A 467 17.60 -16.73 15.24
C ASP A 467 16.14 -17.20 15.01
N ASN A 468 15.21 -16.74 15.86
CA ASN A 468 13.78 -17.05 15.73
C ASN A 468 13.05 -15.87 15.10
N PHE A 469 12.68 -15.99 13.83
CA PHE A 469 11.93 -14.93 13.14
C PHE A 469 10.42 -14.92 13.45
N LEU A 470 10.02 -15.59 14.52
CA LEU A 470 8.68 -15.56 15.13
C LEU A 470 7.52 -15.73 14.12
N SER A 471 7.71 -16.64 13.19
CA SER A 471 6.74 -17.06 12.18
C SER A 471 7.14 -18.45 11.67
N ASN A 472 6.18 -19.26 11.27
CA ASN A 472 6.46 -20.52 10.56
C ASN A 472 6.36 -20.35 9.03
N ASP A 473 6.13 -19.14 8.54
CA ASP A 473 5.98 -18.78 7.12
C ASP A 473 4.93 -19.60 6.32
N ARG A 474 4.05 -20.29 7.00
CA ARG A 474 3.01 -21.09 6.35
C ARG A 474 1.79 -20.24 6.01
N PRO A 475 1.22 -20.39 4.80
CA PRO A 475 -0.05 -19.79 4.45
C PRO A 475 -1.20 -20.60 5.05
N TYR A 476 -2.14 -19.90 5.67
CA TYR A 476 -3.35 -20.46 6.25
C TYR A 476 -4.60 -19.90 5.57
N PRO A 477 -5.65 -20.70 5.37
CA PRO A 477 -6.91 -20.20 4.82
C PRO A 477 -7.58 -19.22 5.76
N VAL A 478 -8.18 -18.17 5.22
CA VAL A 478 -8.91 -17.15 6.00
C VAL A 478 -10.03 -17.73 6.81
N THR A 479 -10.63 -18.84 6.38
CA THR A 479 -11.65 -19.60 7.13
C THR A 479 -11.12 -20.17 8.45
N THR A 480 -9.80 -20.44 8.54
CA THR A 480 -9.13 -20.87 9.78
C THR A 480 -8.73 -19.68 10.64
N ILE A 481 -8.18 -18.62 10.01
CA ILE A 481 -7.68 -17.46 10.74
C ILE A 481 -8.83 -16.56 11.19
N LYS A 482 -9.86 -16.41 10.37
CA LYS A 482 -11.04 -15.54 10.60
C LYS A 482 -10.67 -14.06 10.79
N THR A 483 -9.64 -13.59 10.09
CA THR A 483 -9.33 -12.15 9.96
C THR A 483 -10.03 -11.58 8.73
N ASN A 484 -10.16 -10.25 8.64
CA ASN A 484 -10.71 -9.61 7.44
C ASN A 484 -10.06 -10.18 6.17
N SER A 485 -10.87 -10.63 5.24
CA SER A 485 -10.46 -11.42 4.08
C SER A 485 -10.34 -10.61 2.78
N ALA A 486 -10.71 -9.31 2.81
CA ALA A 486 -10.78 -8.50 1.60
C ALA A 486 -9.43 -8.45 0.87
N ARG A 487 -8.31 -8.31 1.59
CA ARG A 487 -6.96 -8.31 1.01
C ARG A 487 -6.65 -9.63 0.30
N ALA A 488 -6.92 -10.76 0.94
CA ALA A 488 -6.59 -12.07 0.42
C ALA A 488 -7.39 -12.45 -0.85
N PHE A 489 -8.56 -11.86 -1.04
CA PHE A 489 -9.41 -12.09 -2.22
C PHE A 489 -9.32 -10.99 -3.28
N ALA A 490 -9.05 -9.75 -2.88
CA ALA A 490 -9.00 -8.61 -3.80
C ALA A 490 -7.59 -8.32 -4.32
N THR A 491 -6.57 -9.06 -3.92
CA THR A 491 -5.18 -8.87 -4.34
C THR A 491 -5.00 -8.97 -5.86
N ASN A 492 -4.12 -8.16 -6.40
CA ASN A 492 -3.71 -8.23 -7.79
C ASN A 492 -2.73 -9.38 -8.09
N ALA A 493 -2.34 -10.15 -7.09
CA ALA A 493 -1.49 -11.34 -7.24
C ALA A 493 -2.28 -12.61 -7.67
N VAL A 494 -3.61 -12.55 -7.75
CA VAL A 494 -4.43 -13.67 -8.24
C VAL A 494 -4.33 -13.84 -9.75
N ALA A 495 -4.72 -15.03 -10.23
CA ALA A 495 -4.61 -15.42 -11.64
C ALA A 495 -5.24 -14.39 -12.59
N GLY A 496 -4.48 -14.00 -13.60
CA GLY A 496 -4.87 -13.02 -14.61
C GLY A 496 -4.72 -11.56 -14.21
N HIS A 497 -4.36 -11.27 -12.98
CA HIS A 497 -4.10 -9.91 -12.49
C HIS A 497 -2.65 -9.48 -12.74
N VAL A 498 -2.35 -8.21 -12.51
CA VAL A 498 -1.07 -7.61 -12.90
C VAL A 498 0.15 -8.29 -12.26
N TRP A 499 0.04 -8.77 -11.03
CA TRP A 499 1.13 -9.41 -10.29
C TRP A 499 1.15 -10.93 -10.38
N ASP A 500 0.29 -11.52 -11.21
CA ASP A 500 0.20 -12.97 -11.38
C ASP A 500 1.56 -13.63 -11.66
N ASN A 501 2.36 -13.03 -12.53
CA ASN A 501 3.68 -13.54 -12.90
C ASN A 501 4.72 -13.43 -11.78
N PHE A 502 4.49 -12.62 -10.75
CA PHE A 502 5.35 -12.52 -9.55
C PHE A 502 4.91 -13.44 -8.41
N SER A 503 3.98 -14.33 -8.62
CA SER A 503 3.53 -15.30 -7.63
C SER A 503 4.27 -16.62 -7.78
N SER A 504 4.38 -17.38 -6.68
CA SER A 504 4.93 -18.72 -6.73
C SER A 504 3.97 -19.72 -7.39
N GLN A 505 4.50 -20.71 -8.09
CA GLN A 505 3.69 -21.81 -8.64
C GLN A 505 3.02 -22.63 -7.52
N THR A 506 3.66 -22.75 -6.36
CA THR A 506 3.09 -23.41 -5.19
C THR A 506 1.85 -22.68 -4.70
N TYR A 507 1.88 -21.34 -4.63
CA TYR A 507 0.69 -20.56 -4.29
C TYR A 507 -0.41 -20.71 -5.33
N LYS A 508 -0.07 -20.62 -6.61
CA LYS A 508 -1.03 -20.74 -7.72
C LYS A 508 -1.66 -22.13 -7.80
N GLY A 509 -0.95 -23.16 -7.37
CA GLY A 509 -1.46 -24.53 -7.28
C GLY A 509 -2.40 -24.79 -6.10
N ARG A 510 -2.55 -23.84 -5.16
CA ARG A 510 -3.48 -24.00 -4.04
C ARG A 510 -4.92 -23.91 -4.49
N ALA A 511 -5.77 -24.74 -3.89
CA ALA A 511 -7.20 -24.64 -4.07
C ALA A 511 -7.70 -23.31 -3.52
N PRO A 512 -8.58 -22.58 -4.23
CA PRO A 512 -9.23 -21.41 -3.67
C PRO A 512 -10.12 -21.80 -2.48
N ILE A 513 -10.34 -20.86 -1.57
CA ILE A 513 -11.31 -21.03 -0.48
C ILE A 513 -12.72 -21.14 -1.07
N GLU A 514 -13.43 -22.20 -0.76
CA GLU A 514 -14.74 -22.48 -1.38
C GLU A 514 -15.88 -21.57 -0.90
N GLY A 515 -15.78 -21.04 0.29
CA GLY A 515 -16.79 -20.14 0.83
C GLY A 515 -16.31 -19.38 2.06
N LEU A 516 -16.77 -18.14 2.17
CA LEU A 516 -16.56 -17.27 3.30
C LEU A 516 -17.91 -16.75 3.77
N GLU A 517 -18.17 -16.84 5.06
CA GLU A 517 -19.32 -16.17 5.66
C GLU A 517 -18.94 -14.74 6.03
N PHE A 518 -19.79 -13.79 5.71
CA PHE A 518 -19.64 -12.40 6.05
C PHE A 518 -20.95 -11.80 6.53
N LEU A 519 -20.87 -10.77 7.36
CA LEU A 519 -22.02 -10.02 7.84
C LEU A 519 -22.39 -8.94 6.81
N ASN A 520 -23.62 -9.01 6.28
CA ASN A 520 -24.15 -7.93 5.45
C ASN A 520 -24.53 -6.73 6.35
N PRO A 521 -23.82 -5.59 6.25
CA PRO A 521 -24.06 -4.44 7.12
C PRO A 521 -25.38 -3.70 6.85
N PHE A 522 -26.11 -4.07 5.80
CA PHE A 522 -27.35 -3.42 5.40
C PHE A 522 -28.61 -4.09 5.99
N ASP A 523 -28.59 -5.40 6.15
CA ASP A 523 -29.72 -6.17 6.66
C ASP A 523 -29.38 -7.09 7.85
N GLN A 524 -28.12 -7.02 8.33
CA GLN A 524 -27.61 -7.79 9.47
C GLN A 524 -27.71 -9.32 9.29
N THR A 525 -27.83 -9.79 8.06
CA THR A 525 -27.84 -11.24 7.76
C THR A 525 -26.43 -11.73 7.48
N HIS A 526 -26.15 -13.01 7.83
CA HIS A 526 -24.95 -13.69 7.37
C HIS A 526 -25.19 -14.25 5.97
N ARG A 527 -24.23 -14.03 5.08
CA ARG A 527 -24.24 -14.52 3.70
C ARG A 527 -22.95 -15.24 3.38
N THR A 528 -23.02 -16.23 2.50
CA THR A 528 -21.85 -16.93 2.01
C THR A 528 -21.38 -16.28 0.72
N PHE A 529 -20.11 -15.85 0.71
CA PHE A 529 -19.41 -15.40 -0.49
C PHE A 529 -18.60 -16.56 -1.07
N LYS A 530 -18.68 -16.74 -2.37
CA LYS A 530 -17.82 -17.68 -3.13
C LYS A 530 -16.93 -16.90 -4.06
N PRO A 531 -15.60 -17.07 -3.96
CA PRO A 531 -14.66 -16.42 -4.88
C PRO A 531 -14.97 -16.82 -6.32
N ARG A 532 -14.89 -15.87 -7.24
CA ARG A 532 -15.10 -16.14 -8.67
C ARG A 532 -13.88 -16.76 -9.33
N VAL A 533 -12.71 -16.55 -8.74
CA VAL A 533 -11.45 -17.06 -9.28
C VAL A 533 -11.31 -18.51 -8.84
N THR A 534 -11.22 -19.40 -9.82
CA THR A 534 -11.13 -20.86 -9.62
C THR A 534 -9.69 -21.36 -9.52
N THR A 535 -8.70 -20.51 -9.75
CA THR A 535 -7.28 -20.81 -9.73
C THR A 535 -6.48 -19.68 -9.11
N GLY A 536 -5.23 -19.91 -8.74
CA GLY A 536 -4.36 -18.86 -8.21
C GLY A 536 -4.37 -18.72 -6.69
N GLY A 537 -4.95 -19.67 -5.95
CA GLY A 537 -4.87 -19.77 -4.50
C GLY A 537 -5.44 -18.59 -3.69
N PRO A 538 -6.55 -17.91 -4.07
CA PRO A 538 -7.06 -16.79 -3.31
C PRO A 538 -7.57 -17.22 -1.93
N GLY A 539 -7.49 -16.30 -0.97
CA GLY A 539 -8.05 -16.50 0.36
C GLY A 539 -7.09 -17.04 1.42
N TYR A 540 -5.79 -16.83 1.26
CA TYR A 540 -4.77 -17.25 2.23
C TYR A 540 -3.99 -16.05 2.77
N TYR A 541 -3.62 -16.15 4.05
CA TYR A 541 -2.63 -15.27 4.69
C TYR A 541 -1.47 -16.08 5.23
N ARG A 542 -0.26 -15.55 5.12
CA ARG A 542 0.91 -16.08 5.82
C ARG A 542 0.90 -15.65 7.27
N THR A 543 1.47 -16.50 8.13
CA THR A 543 1.70 -16.13 9.53
C THR A 543 2.59 -14.90 9.59
N ALA A 544 2.10 -13.84 10.22
CA ALA A 544 2.88 -12.61 10.44
C ALA A 544 4.03 -12.89 11.41
N SER A 545 5.21 -12.32 11.14
CA SER A 545 6.30 -12.27 12.11
C SER A 545 5.93 -11.35 13.28
N LEU A 546 6.18 -11.80 14.51
CA LEU A 546 5.98 -10.99 15.71
C LEU A 546 7.23 -10.19 16.12
N ILE A 547 8.29 -10.21 15.31
CA ILE A 547 9.46 -9.34 15.56
C ILE A 547 8.99 -7.89 15.62
N ASN A 548 9.46 -7.17 16.62
CA ASN A 548 9.13 -5.76 16.87
C ASN A 548 7.62 -5.49 17.05
N VAL A 549 6.83 -6.49 17.46
CA VAL A 549 5.36 -6.32 17.63
C VAL A 549 5.01 -5.17 18.57
N TRP A 550 5.82 -4.90 19.59
CA TRP A 550 5.62 -3.81 20.54
C TRP A 550 5.63 -2.41 19.88
N SER A 551 6.34 -2.25 18.77
CA SER A 551 6.45 -0.98 18.04
C SER A 551 5.63 -0.94 16.75
N SER A 552 4.96 -2.05 16.37
CA SER A 552 4.32 -2.21 15.06
C SER A 552 2.82 -1.85 15.04
N ALA A 553 2.21 -1.58 16.20
CA ALA A 553 0.79 -1.21 16.25
C ALA A 553 0.49 0.14 15.56
N PRO A 554 -0.71 0.33 14.98
CA PRO A 554 -1.86 -0.58 14.93
C PRO A 554 -1.57 -1.89 14.19
N LEU A 555 -2.25 -2.98 14.61
CA LEU A 555 -2.00 -4.33 14.09
C LEU A 555 -2.94 -4.69 12.94
N LEU A 556 -2.79 -5.90 12.45
CA LEU A 556 -3.36 -6.50 11.25
C LEU A 556 -2.74 -5.94 9.95
N HIS A 557 -3.04 -6.64 8.85
CA HIS A 557 -2.55 -6.28 7.51
C HIS A 557 -3.06 -4.91 7.03
N ASN A 558 -4.15 -4.40 7.62
CA ASN A 558 -4.82 -3.15 7.26
C ASN A 558 -4.76 -2.07 8.35
N ASN A 559 -3.93 -2.21 9.38
CA ASN A 559 -3.82 -1.28 10.52
C ASN A 559 -5.16 -0.93 11.21
N SER A 560 -6.14 -1.81 11.14
CA SER A 560 -7.48 -1.54 11.68
C SER A 560 -7.61 -1.86 13.17
N LEU A 561 -6.65 -2.59 13.74
CA LEU A 561 -6.74 -3.06 15.13
C LEU A 561 -5.80 -2.26 16.02
N GLY A 562 -6.35 -1.35 16.80
CA GLY A 562 -5.64 -0.52 17.75
C GLY A 562 -5.74 0.98 17.49
N GLU A 563 -5.29 1.75 18.47
CA GLU A 563 -5.28 3.21 18.40
C GLU A 563 -4.05 3.69 17.60
N PHE A 564 -4.27 4.61 16.65
CA PHE A 564 -3.21 5.36 16.03
C PHE A 564 -2.85 6.56 16.93
N THR A 565 -1.72 6.51 17.64
CA THR A 565 -1.30 7.58 18.55
C THR A 565 -0.66 8.77 17.83
N GLY A 566 -0.03 8.54 16.67
CA GLY A 566 0.78 9.56 15.99
C GLY A 566 2.08 9.94 16.72
N ASP A 567 2.35 9.32 17.87
CA ASP A 567 3.50 9.56 18.73
C ASP A 567 4.56 8.47 18.54
N PRO A 568 5.75 8.79 18.00
CA PRO A 568 6.82 7.82 17.78
C PRO A 568 7.62 7.49 19.05
N SER A 569 7.38 8.18 20.16
CA SER A 569 8.05 7.88 21.43
C SER A 569 7.78 6.45 21.90
N VAL A 570 8.64 5.91 22.76
CA VAL A 570 8.45 4.57 23.35
C VAL A 570 7.09 4.48 24.06
N ALA A 571 6.70 5.51 24.79
CA ALA A 571 5.41 5.57 25.48
C ALA A 571 4.24 5.57 24.49
N GLY A 572 4.34 6.33 23.39
CA GLY A 572 3.34 6.35 22.32
C GLY A 572 3.22 5.00 21.63
N ARG A 573 4.32 4.31 21.36
CA ARG A 573 4.32 2.95 20.79
C ARG A 573 3.71 1.93 21.73
N MET A 574 4.08 1.97 23.00
CA MET A 574 3.53 1.07 24.02
C MET A 574 2.04 1.29 24.25
N LYS A 575 1.57 2.55 24.19
CA LYS A 575 0.13 2.86 24.24
C LYS A 575 -0.60 2.19 23.06
N ALA A 576 -0.09 2.36 21.84
CA ALA A 576 -0.67 1.74 20.65
C ALA A 576 -0.65 0.20 20.73
N PHE A 577 0.47 -0.39 21.16
CA PHE A 577 0.62 -1.83 21.35
C PHE A 577 -0.39 -2.38 22.34
N ASN A 578 -0.47 -1.78 23.54
CA ASN A 578 -1.37 -2.26 24.59
C ASN A 578 -2.85 -2.24 24.13
N ASP A 579 -3.29 -1.16 23.48
CA ASP A 579 -4.65 -1.08 22.93
C ASP A 579 -4.90 -2.12 21.84
N ALA A 580 -3.95 -2.30 20.93
CA ALA A 580 -4.10 -3.23 19.82
C ALA A 580 -4.11 -4.70 20.26
N ILE A 581 -3.19 -5.08 21.18
CA ILE A 581 -3.09 -6.47 21.64
C ILE A 581 -4.26 -6.83 22.56
N GLU A 582 -4.80 -5.86 23.35
CA GLU A 582 -6.03 -6.06 24.08
C GLU A 582 -7.20 -6.37 23.14
N LYS A 583 -7.41 -5.56 22.11
CA LYS A 583 -8.46 -5.78 21.12
C LYS A 583 -8.28 -7.10 20.36
N LEU A 584 -7.03 -7.56 20.19
CA LEU A 584 -6.76 -8.86 19.57
C LEU A 584 -7.24 -10.02 20.46
N LEU A 585 -6.94 -9.95 21.78
CA LEU A 585 -7.22 -11.03 22.73
C LEU A 585 -8.62 -10.95 23.37
N TRP A 586 -9.25 -9.77 23.38
CA TRP A 586 -10.62 -9.56 23.85
C TRP A 586 -11.50 -9.04 22.70
N PRO A 587 -12.09 -9.94 21.89
CA PRO A 587 -12.86 -9.53 20.69
C PRO A 587 -14.02 -8.56 20.99
N GLU A 588 -14.59 -8.61 22.18
CA GLU A 588 -15.65 -7.71 22.63
C GLU A 588 -15.20 -6.24 22.76
N LYS A 589 -13.89 -5.97 22.75
CA LYS A 589 -13.32 -4.62 22.72
C LYS A 589 -13.12 -4.07 21.32
N ARG A 590 -13.31 -4.88 20.28
CA ARG A 590 -13.21 -4.48 18.88
C ARG A 590 -14.38 -3.58 18.49
N LEU A 591 -14.18 -2.75 17.47
CA LEU A 591 -15.24 -1.89 16.95
C LEU A 591 -16.29 -2.65 16.14
N GLY A 592 -15.91 -3.83 15.58
CA GLY A 592 -16.79 -4.63 14.76
C GLY A 592 -17.34 -3.82 13.57
N GLN A 593 -18.65 -3.68 13.44
CA GLN A 593 -19.25 -2.86 12.39
C GLN A 593 -18.84 -1.38 12.41
N GLY A 594 -18.36 -0.87 13.56
CA GLY A 594 -17.79 0.47 13.67
C GLY A 594 -16.45 0.62 12.94
N SER A 595 -15.77 -0.49 12.63
CA SER A 595 -14.51 -0.49 11.86
C SER A 595 -14.72 -0.45 10.34
N ILE A 596 -15.97 -0.61 9.85
CA ILE A 596 -16.25 -0.57 8.41
C ILE A 596 -15.90 0.80 7.86
N TRP A 597 -15.06 0.83 6.85
CA TRP A 597 -14.71 2.07 6.15
C TRP A 597 -15.91 2.58 5.37
N ARG A 598 -16.39 3.75 5.74
CA ARG A 598 -17.62 4.35 5.18
C ARG A 598 -17.36 5.75 4.66
N THR A 599 -18.14 6.15 3.64
CA THR A 599 -18.17 7.54 3.18
C THR A 599 -18.57 8.46 4.33
N GLN A 600 -17.77 9.49 4.55
CA GLN A 600 -18.01 10.50 5.62
C GLN A 600 -18.99 11.58 5.16
N ASN A 601 -19.09 11.78 3.84
CA ASN A 601 -19.98 12.74 3.21
C ASN A 601 -20.78 12.06 2.10
N GLU A 602 -21.86 12.70 1.68
CA GLU A 602 -22.50 12.42 0.41
C GLU A 602 -21.52 12.74 -0.71
N CYS A 603 -21.40 11.86 -1.68
CA CYS A 603 -20.44 12.01 -2.77
C CYS A 603 -20.96 11.44 -4.09
N ALA A 604 -20.22 11.66 -5.17
CA ALA A 604 -20.50 11.09 -6.48
C ALA A 604 -19.23 10.54 -7.12
N LEU A 605 -19.36 9.58 -8.02
CA LEU A 605 -18.28 9.21 -8.90
C LEU A 605 -18.07 10.37 -9.88
N GLN A 606 -16.93 11.03 -9.79
CA GLN A 606 -16.59 12.17 -10.63
C GLN A 606 -15.66 11.71 -11.75
N LEU A 607 -16.11 11.88 -12.98
CA LEU A 607 -15.31 11.65 -14.18
C LEU A 607 -15.08 12.98 -14.88
N ARG A 608 -13.84 13.30 -15.15
CA ARG A 608 -13.55 14.50 -15.95
C ARG A 608 -13.93 14.26 -17.40
N LYS A 609 -14.44 15.29 -18.06
CA LYS A 609 -14.94 15.23 -19.45
C LYS A 609 -13.89 14.68 -20.42
N GLU A 610 -12.61 14.92 -20.14
CA GLU A 610 -11.49 14.49 -20.97
C GLU A 610 -11.25 12.98 -20.93
N PHE A 611 -11.73 12.28 -19.89
CA PHE A 611 -11.65 10.81 -19.78
C PHE A 611 -12.81 10.07 -20.43
N VAL A 612 -13.77 10.80 -20.98
CA VAL A 612 -14.96 10.20 -21.57
C VAL A 612 -15.05 10.51 -23.06
N PRO A 613 -15.73 9.66 -23.85
CA PRO A 613 -15.96 9.92 -25.26
C PRO A 613 -16.60 11.29 -25.53
N ALA A 614 -16.26 11.91 -26.66
CA ALA A 614 -16.68 13.27 -27.04
C ALA A 614 -18.20 13.51 -26.90
N ILE A 615 -19.01 12.47 -27.15
CA ILE A 615 -20.46 12.56 -27.01
C ILE A 615 -20.89 12.83 -25.56
N LEU A 616 -20.15 12.31 -24.58
CA LEU A 616 -20.43 12.50 -23.15
C LEU A 616 -19.82 13.80 -22.59
N GLN A 617 -18.79 14.34 -23.26
CA GLN A 617 -18.19 15.61 -22.83
C GLN A 617 -19.21 16.78 -22.81
N LYS A 618 -20.24 16.67 -23.63
CA LYS A 618 -21.31 17.68 -23.74
C LYS A 618 -22.21 17.77 -22.49
N ILE A 619 -22.18 16.74 -21.62
CA ILE A 619 -22.98 16.71 -20.39
C ILE A 619 -22.16 17.07 -19.15
N ALA A 620 -20.87 17.37 -19.30
CA ALA A 620 -20.04 17.83 -18.20
C ALA A 620 -20.57 19.18 -17.67
N GLY A 621 -20.54 19.33 -16.35
CA GLY A 621 -20.87 20.59 -15.68
C GLY A 621 -19.91 21.72 -16.05
N GLY A 622 -20.17 22.91 -15.53
CA GLY A 622 -19.30 24.08 -15.72
C GLY A 622 -17.89 23.90 -15.13
N ASP A 623 -17.74 22.95 -14.18
CA ASP A 623 -16.46 22.52 -13.59
C ASP A 623 -15.69 21.51 -14.48
N GLY A 624 -16.22 21.13 -15.62
CA GLY A 624 -15.62 20.14 -16.51
C GLY A 624 -15.77 18.70 -16.05
N CYS A 625 -16.58 18.43 -15.01
CA CYS A 625 -16.79 17.08 -14.47
C CYS A 625 -18.17 16.54 -14.86
N ILE A 626 -18.20 15.24 -15.12
CA ILE A 626 -19.41 14.43 -15.19
C ILE A 626 -19.58 13.77 -13.83
N LYS A 627 -20.68 14.10 -13.15
CA LYS A 627 -21.00 13.48 -11.85
C LYS A 627 -21.99 12.34 -12.07
N ILE A 628 -21.57 11.12 -11.76
CA ILE A 628 -22.41 9.94 -11.88
C ILE A 628 -22.83 9.52 -10.49
N GLY A 629 -24.11 9.50 -10.27
CA GLY A 629 -24.74 8.97 -9.06
C GLY A 629 -24.79 9.97 -7.92
N PHE A 630 -25.46 9.48 -6.91
CA PHE A 630 -25.56 9.98 -5.58
C PHE A 630 -25.14 8.83 -4.69
N ILE A 631 -24.01 8.92 -4.02
CA ILE A 631 -23.52 7.93 -3.08
C ILE A 631 -23.79 8.48 -1.68
N PRO A 632 -24.70 7.87 -0.91
CA PRO A 632 -25.06 8.39 0.40
C PRO A 632 -23.88 8.37 1.39
N LYS A 633 -23.87 9.29 2.33
CA LYS A 633 -23.03 9.22 3.53
C LYS A 633 -23.30 7.90 4.25
N GLY A 634 -22.23 7.26 4.77
CA GLY A 634 -22.32 5.97 5.47
C GLY A 634 -22.27 4.74 4.56
N THR A 635 -22.09 4.94 3.24
CA THR A 635 -21.89 3.80 2.31
C THR A 635 -20.53 3.16 2.56
N PRO A 636 -20.45 1.81 2.73
CA PRO A 636 -19.18 1.12 2.80
C PRO A 636 -18.34 1.38 1.54
N VAL A 637 -17.13 1.91 1.69
CA VAL A 637 -16.31 2.29 0.52
C VAL A 637 -15.90 1.07 -0.30
N ASN A 638 -15.63 -0.07 0.35
CA ASN A 638 -15.25 -1.31 -0.33
C ASN A 638 -16.43 -1.96 -1.10
N LEU A 639 -17.68 -1.60 -0.81
CA LEU A 639 -18.83 -2.02 -1.62
C LEU A 639 -18.69 -1.55 -3.07
N ILE A 640 -18.14 -0.35 -3.26
CA ILE A 640 -17.95 0.25 -4.60
C ILE A 640 -16.49 0.09 -5.04
N GLY A 641 -15.53 0.29 -4.15
CA GLY A 641 -14.10 0.20 -4.44
C GLY A 641 -13.66 -1.19 -4.92
N ASN A 642 -14.27 -2.25 -4.41
CA ASN A 642 -13.95 -3.64 -4.77
C ASN A 642 -14.90 -4.25 -5.84
N LEU A 643 -15.61 -3.42 -6.60
CA LEU A 643 -16.46 -3.94 -7.68
C LEU A 643 -15.62 -4.51 -8.84
N GLU A 644 -15.96 -5.72 -9.25
CA GLU A 644 -15.41 -6.41 -10.41
C GLU A 644 -16.52 -7.19 -11.16
N PRO A 645 -17.44 -6.46 -11.79
CA PRO A 645 -18.57 -7.09 -12.47
C PRO A 645 -18.11 -7.86 -13.73
N SER A 646 -18.66 -9.03 -13.96
CA SER A 646 -18.61 -9.65 -15.28
C SER A 646 -19.38 -8.79 -16.31
N VAL A 647 -19.15 -9.01 -17.61
CA VAL A 647 -19.83 -8.25 -18.67
C VAL A 647 -21.35 -8.28 -18.51
N GLY A 648 -21.94 -9.44 -18.18
CA GLY A 648 -23.36 -9.55 -17.94
C GLY A 648 -23.86 -8.81 -16.69
N GLN A 649 -23.14 -8.92 -15.59
CA GLN A 649 -23.45 -8.18 -14.35
C GLN A 649 -23.31 -6.67 -14.54
N LEU A 650 -22.34 -6.23 -15.32
CA LEU A 650 -22.14 -4.82 -15.61
C LEU A 650 -23.34 -4.23 -16.35
N ALA A 651 -23.88 -4.93 -17.37
CA ALA A 651 -25.07 -4.48 -18.08
C ALA A 651 -26.31 -4.39 -17.18
N VAL A 652 -26.51 -5.38 -16.31
CA VAL A 652 -27.62 -5.39 -15.34
C VAL A 652 -27.46 -4.26 -14.32
N LEU A 653 -26.27 -4.09 -13.78
CA LEU A 653 -25.98 -3.05 -12.80
C LEU A 653 -26.18 -1.65 -13.38
N GLN A 654 -25.71 -1.43 -14.62
CA GLN A 654 -25.90 -0.19 -15.36
C GLN A 654 -27.39 0.12 -15.57
N ALA A 655 -28.18 -0.84 -16.01
CA ALA A 655 -29.59 -0.66 -16.21
C ALA A 655 -30.33 -0.27 -14.91
N LYS A 656 -30.01 -0.97 -13.81
CA LYS A 656 -30.62 -0.71 -12.49
C LYS A 656 -30.19 0.65 -11.90
N ILE A 657 -28.90 1.01 -11.98
CA ILE A 657 -28.42 2.32 -11.56
C ILE A 657 -29.14 3.42 -12.33
N THR A 658 -29.25 3.27 -13.64
CA THR A 658 -29.97 4.25 -14.49
C THR A 658 -31.42 4.41 -14.09
N ALA A 659 -32.13 3.30 -13.87
CA ALA A 659 -33.53 3.34 -13.46
C ALA A 659 -33.69 4.01 -12.08
N ALA A 660 -32.81 3.72 -11.12
CA ALA A 660 -32.81 4.35 -9.79
C ALA A 660 -32.57 5.86 -9.88
N LEU A 661 -31.53 6.29 -10.61
CA LEU A 661 -31.21 7.71 -10.81
C LEU A 661 -32.34 8.46 -11.55
N THR A 662 -32.91 7.87 -12.57
CA THR A 662 -34.06 8.45 -13.28
C THR A 662 -35.24 8.67 -12.34
N LYS A 663 -35.51 7.68 -11.48
CA LYS A 663 -36.60 7.78 -10.48
C LYS A 663 -36.33 8.86 -9.44
N ILE A 664 -35.10 8.93 -8.92
CA ILE A 664 -34.67 9.94 -7.96
C ILE A 664 -34.87 11.35 -8.54
N HIS A 665 -34.43 11.57 -9.77
CA HIS A 665 -34.57 12.87 -10.43
C HIS A 665 -36.02 13.21 -10.81
N ALA A 666 -36.72 12.26 -11.43
CA ALA A 666 -38.11 12.49 -11.88
C ALA A 666 -39.07 12.80 -10.74
N LYS A 667 -38.83 12.20 -9.58
CA LYS A 667 -39.67 12.39 -8.37
C LYS A 667 -39.11 13.46 -7.43
N ASN A 668 -38.00 14.07 -7.75
CA ASN A 668 -37.28 15.05 -6.89
C ASN A 668 -37.16 14.55 -5.44
N LEU A 669 -36.70 13.28 -5.28
CA LEU A 669 -36.67 12.65 -3.97
C LEU A 669 -35.71 13.40 -3.03
N SER A 670 -36.09 13.50 -1.75
CA SER A 670 -35.18 13.95 -0.69
C SER A 670 -33.97 13.00 -0.57
N SER A 671 -32.92 13.43 0.14
CA SER A 671 -31.74 12.61 0.40
C SER A 671 -32.09 11.23 0.98
N GLY A 672 -33.01 11.16 1.95
CA GLY A 672 -33.51 9.91 2.51
C GLY A 672 -34.26 9.04 1.49
N GLY A 673 -35.07 9.65 0.62
CA GLY A 673 -35.77 8.94 -0.46
C GLY A 673 -34.82 8.41 -1.53
N ALA A 674 -33.81 9.19 -1.87
CA ALA A 674 -32.74 8.77 -2.79
C ALA A 674 -31.94 7.58 -2.20
N THR A 675 -31.54 7.67 -0.94
CA THR A 675 -30.87 6.57 -0.22
C THR A 675 -31.72 5.30 -0.24
N ALA A 676 -33.04 5.37 0.04
CA ALA A 676 -33.93 4.23 0.02
C ALA A 676 -34.04 3.56 -1.39
N GLU A 677 -33.94 4.34 -2.46
CA GLU A 677 -33.89 3.76 -3.82
C GLU A 677 -32.53 3.11 -4.12
N LEU A 678 -31.43 3.70 -3.68
CA LEU A 678 -30.09 3.19 -3.96
C LEU A 678 -29.73 1.95 -3.13
N ILE A 679 -30.26 1.80 -1.92
CA ILE A 679 -30.11 0.58 -1.11
C ILE A 679 -30.64 -0.65 -1.85
N LYS A 680 -31.61 -0.50 -2.74
CA LYS A 680 -32.14 -1.60 -3.57
C LYS A 680 -31.09 -2.16 -4.54
N LEU A 681 -29.98 -1.45 -4.79
CA LEU A 681 -28.88 -1.91 -5.64
C LEU A 681 -27.85 -2.76 -4.86
N VAL A 682 -27.94 -2.78 -3.53
CA VAL A 682 -26.97 -3.51 -2.69
C VAL A 682 -26.82 -4.98 -3.06
N PRO A 683 -27.87 -5.75 -3.34
CA PRO A 683 -27.71 -7.15 -3.74
C PRO A 683 -26.85 -7.34 -4.99
N GLU A 684 -27.00 -6.48 -6.00
CA GLU A 684 -26.22 -6.52 -7.23
C GLU A 684 -24.77 -6.06 -7.02
N LEU A 685 -24.57 -5.04 -6.19
CA LEU A 685 -23.23 -4.57 -5.83
C LEU A 685 -22.47 -5.65 -5.05
N LEU A 686 -23.11 -6.30 -4.08
CA LEU A 686 -22.53 -7.43 -3.35
C LEU A 686 -22.19 -8.60 -4.28
N ALA A 687 -23.10 -8.93 -5.19
CA ALA A 687 -22.87 -10.00 -6.18
C ALA A 687 -21.74 -9.68 -7.16
N ALA A 688 -21.42 -8.39 -7.36
CA ALA A 688 -20.35 -7.91 -8.23
C ALA A 688 -19.04 -7.57 -7.49
N ASN A 689 -19.00 -7.72 -6.17
CA ASN A 689 -17.84 -7.38 -5.34
C ASN A 689 -16.79 -8.50 -5.35
N LYS A 690 -15.50 -8.14 -5.30
CA LYS A 690 -14.38 -9.10 -5.19
C LYS A 690 -14.39 -9.83 -3.86
N CYS A 691 -14.66 -9.11 -2.78
CA CYS A 691 -14.83 -9.65 -1.45
C CYS A 691 -15.68 -8.69 -0.60
N PRO A 692 -16.87 -9.08 -0.17
CA PRO A 692 -17.79 -8.25 0.63
C PRO A 692 -17.56 -8.34 2.13
N ASP A 693 -16.38 -8.70 2.58
CA ASP A 693 -16.00 -8.66 3.97
C ASP A 693 -15.60 -7.24 4.36
N PHE A 694 -16.51 -6.55 5.05
CA PHE A 694 -16.40 -5.12 5.34
C PHE A 694 -15.92 -4.81 6.75
N VAL A 695 -15.92 -5.77 7.68
CA VAL A 695 -15.47 -5.52 9.06
C VAL A 695 -13.95 -5.57 9.09
N GLU A 696 -13.35 -4.41 9.28
CA GLU A 696 -11.92 -4.23 9.06
C GLU A 696 -11.05 -4.69 10.24
N ASP A 697 -11.55 -4.62 11.48
CA ASP A 697 -10.81 -4.97 12.68
C ASP A 697 -10.98 -6.43 13.14
N GLU A 698 -11.47 -7.29 12.25
CA GLU A 698 -11.47 -8.73 12.51
C GLU A 698 -10.05 -9.27 12.51
N GLY A 699 -9.59 -9.69 13.70
CA GLY A 699 -8.36 -10.44 13.90
C GLY A 699 -8.66 -11.92 14.12
N HIS A 700 -7.63 -12.75 14.18
CA HIS A 700 -7.82 -14.14 14.55
C HIS A 700 -8.39 -14.29 15.97
N TYR A 701 -8.95 -15.48 16.26
CA TYR A 701 -9.56 -15.79 17.55
C TYR A 701 -8.72 -16.74 18.41
N PHE A 702 -7.47 -17.03 18.01
CA PHE A 702 -6.56 -17.84 18.81
C PHE A 702 -6.18 -17.10 20.09
N GLY A 703 -6.37 -17.77 21.24
CA GLY A 703 -6.09 -17.19 22.55
C GLY A 703 -7.20 -16.31 23.12
N THR A 704 -8.33 -16.13 22.44
CA THR A 704 -9.43 -15.28 22.94
C THR A 704 -10.25 -15.97 24.04
N ASP A 705 -10.18 -17.27 24.15
CA ASP A 705 -10.80 -18.10 25.18
C ASP A 705 -9.94 -18.33 26.44
N LEU A 706 -8.72 -17.80 26.45
CA LEU A 706 -7.84 -17.83 27.61
C LEU A 706 -8.44 -17.01 28.76
N SER A 707 -8.05 -17.35 30.01
CA SER A 707 -8.37 -16.52 31.17
C SER A 707 -7.75 -15.14 31.07
N ASP A 708 -8.36 -14.14 31.70
CA ASP A 708 -7.81 -12.77 31.71
C ASP A 708 -6.40 -12.71 32.28
N SER A 709 -6.09 -13.53 33.28
CA SER A 709 -4.74 -13.63 33.86
C SER A 709 -3.74 -14.17 32.85
N ASP A 710 -4.14 -15.18 32.04
CA ASP A 710 -3.28 -15.75 31.01
C ASP A 710 -3.05 -14.80 29.82
N LYS A 711 -4.11 -14.09 29.41
CA LYS A 711 -3.99 -13.04 28.39
C LYS A 711 -3.03 -11.93 28.82
N ARG A 712 -3.13 -11.46 30.08
CA ARG A 712 -2.20 -10.46 30.62
C ARG A 712 -0.77 -10.97 30.70
N ALA A 713 -0.58 -12.21 31.15
CA ALA A 713 0.74 -12.83 31.19
C ALA A 713 1.34 -13.00 29.77
N LEU A 714 0.52 -13.38 28.81
CA LEU A 714 0.93 -13.47 27.41
C LEU A 714 1.40 -12.10 26.87
N ILE A 715 0.67 -11.01 27.17
CA ILE A 715 1.05 -9.67 26.73
C ILE A 715 2.42 -9.28 27.30
N GLU A 716 2.72 -9.61 28.57
CA GLU A 716 4.03 -9.33 29.14
C GLU A 716 5.16 -10.04 28.39
N PHE A 717 4.94 -11.29 27.98
CA PHE A 717 5.93 -12.00 27.18
C PHE A 717 6.08 -11.43 25.75
N LEU A 718 4.97 -11.02 25.10
CA LEU A 718 5.01 -10.43 23.77
C LEU A 718 5.81 -9.12 23.69
N LYS A 719 5.92 -8.37 24.80
CA LYS A 719 6.77 -7.17 24.89
C LYS A 719 8.26 -7.47 24.69
N THR A 720 8.68 -8.72 24.86
CA THR A 720 10.08 -9.12 24.71
C THR A 720 10.51 -9.34 23.25
N PHE A 721 9.57 -9.33 22.29
CA PHE A 721 9.80 -9.66 20.87
C PHE A 721 10.33 -8.48 20.04
#